data_c472142400802afb7050cdce604141d7
#
_entry.id   c472142400802afb7050cdce604141d7
#
_cell.length_a   1.000
_cell.length_b   1.000
_cell.length_c   1.000
_cell.angle_alpha   90.00
_cell.angle_beta   90.00
_cell.angle_gamma   90.00
#
_symmetry.space_group_name_H-M   'P 1'
#
loop_
_entity.id
_entity.type
_entity.pdbx_description
1 polymer ?
#
loop_
_entity_poly.entity_id
_entity_poly.type
_entity_poly.pdbx_seq_one_letter_code
_entity_poly.pdbx_strand_id
1 'polypeptide(L)'
;MKYIRLLFYILFILKTIVIWGGENIGGLSFRAYEYSKDERTSFIIPSGNQGVRFKDYLSVSFDLKIREKGEHFGYVCRMIVDNRNSLNLILVNPVNEEPYLCLIKDQQYLGKIHSSAPIDIHEWNRIKIELEYKNDTLYVRNNGSLISKEKVTAPDNHSVKVCFGANKLASYTTSDVAPIILKDVQIGLEPGSIKYEWSLEQAVSDTLLQDKFRQMTAFISNPEWIINSHIYWKHRKTLSFSSKTFPVPCEDQSACYFIAKDRIVKYDLIRSTTKEYVFSPLIDVNRITNQFLFVPLKDKGSQLVYYDFEKPDGENLSFFNFQTNSWSTPIQRKRQSSYTQHNRFFNPKDSSIVQILGYGFHLYTRELNRISLSGEVIKGELPDVITPRYLSAIGKTDSLVYIYGGLGNDLGKQEYGVVHYKDLYKLNLNDYSLEKKWAIPENLCDEVAASTLIVDEVEKGEHAKGLFFSSGRFLSSLVLKDLNLENGQETVLGDTIPYTFLDVNSHADLIYLASEKCYYAVTVHQVEGNNYEANIYSIASPVLPIQNITVQESKGTWWKLLFICICVAGLGGIGWRLKNSRKHDKKEAISISQQDICEKEIQENDHLYSSFEAPVLNTTPGIYMLNGFQVINRDLKDITGKFTPIMRQLLSVIILYSNQNNKGISNIKLKELLWYDKSEESFSNNRSVNIRKIRLLLEEVGDTEISSANGYWYFLNKGHVYNDYTIANQLMQKMAPLDVVHKEDLEKLLSLASFGQLLPNMQFDWVDSFKADYSDSMIDLLSRLRDSKQFVGNDNLRIQISNCILRFDSLDEESVRVKCRALVDLKRMGMAYTAFDQFTKEYKLILNEDFKYSFEQFISEV
;
A
#
# COMPACT_ATOMS: atom_id res chain seq x y z
N MET A 1 -28.88 42.83 -9.91
CA MET A 1 -27.41 42.88 -9.74
C MET A 1 -26.84 41.86 -8.78
N LYS A 2 -27.47 41.45 -7.67
CA LYS A 2 -26.93 40.40 -6.78
C LYS A 2 -26.86 39.00 -7.41
N TYR A 3 -27.86 38.61 -8.20
CA TYR A 3 -27.88 37.30 -8.89
C TYR A 3 -26.90 37.17 -10.03
N ILE A 4 -26.56 38.28 -10.70
CA ILE A 4 -25.57 38.29 -11.79
C ILE A 4 -24.14 38.17 -11.20
N ARG A 5 -23.89 38.75 -10.03
CA ARG A 5 -22.61 38.55 -9.32
C ARG A 5 -22.44 37.13 -8.76
N LEU A 6 -23.54 36.50 -8.32
CA LEU A 6 -23.50 35.08 -7.87
C LEU A 6 -23.24 34.13 -9.04
N LEU A 7 -23.85 34.39 -10.22
CA LEU A 7 -23.61 33.62 -11.43
C LEU A 7 -22.17 33.78 -11.96
N PHE A 8 -21.59 34.98 -11.83
CA PHE A 8 -20.17 35.21 -12.17
C PHE A 8 -19.22 34.55 -11.17
N TYR A 9 -19.57 34.48 -9.87
CA TYR A 9 -18.80 33.74 -8.86
C TYR A 9 -18.86 32.23 -9.12
N ILE A 10 -20.01 31.69 -9.44
CA ILE A 10 -20.18 30.27 -9.80
C ILE A 10 -19.43 29.92 -11.11
N LEU A 11 -19.47 30.80 -12.10
CA LEU A 11 -18.69 30.64 -13.34
C LEU A 11 -17.18 30.82 -13.12
N PHE A 12 -16.75 31.61 -12.13
CA PHE A 12 -15.35 31.76 -11.77
C PHE A 12 -14.83 30.56 -10.98
N ILE A 13 -15.65 29.99 -10.09
CA ILE A 13 -15.35 28.76 -9.36
C ILE A 13 -15.33 27.56 -10.33
N LEU A 14 -16.16 27.54 -11.37
CA LEU A 14 -16.12 26.52 -12.43
C LEU A 14 -14.93 26.68 -13.39
N LYS A 15 -14.30 27.85 -13.46
CA LYS A 15 -13.08 28.08 -14.24
C LYS A 15 -11.77 27.83 -13.48
N THR A 16 -11.82 27.66 -12.17
CA THR A 16 -10.66 27.32 -11.33
C THR A 16 -10.54 25.85 -11.01
N ILE A 17 -11.32 24.98 -11.66
CA ILE A 17 -10.90 23.60 -11.85
C ILE A 17 -9.84 23.68 -12.95
N VAL A 18 -8.62 24.00 -12.54
CA VAL A 18 -7.42 23.73 -13.33
C VAL A 18 -7.43 22.22 -13.55
N ILE A 19 -7.89 21.83 -14.74
CA ILE A 19 -7.57 20.52 -15.27
C ILE A 19 -6.04 20.54 -15.32
N TRP A 20 -5.42 19.90 -14.34
CA TRP A 20 -4.05 19.44 -14.48
C TRP A 20 -4.03 18.62 -15.77
N GLY A 21 -3.40 19.15 -16.79
CA GLY A 21 -3.02 18.42 -17.98
C GLY A 21 -1.91 17.44 -17.63
N GLY A 22 -2.18 16.53 -16.68
CA GLY A 22 -1.35 15.36 -16.44
C GLY A 22 -1.46 14.46 -17.65
N GLU A 23 -0.33 13.89 -18.09
CA GLU A 23 -0.31 12.82 -19.09
C GLU A 23 -1.40 11.80 -18.70
N ASN A 24 -2.25 11.44 -19.67
CA ASN A 24 -3.36 10.50 -19.45
C ASN A 24 -2.78 9.13 -19.08
N ILE A 25 -2.73 8.80 -17.77
CA ILE A 25 -2.03 7.63 -17.18
C ILE A 25 -2.88 6.36 -17.33
N GLY A 26 -3.97 6.39 -18.03
CA GLY A 26 -4.88 5.27 -18.21
C GLY A 26 -4.51 4.33 -19.35
N GLY A 27 -5.01 3.10 -19.28
CA GLY A 27 -4.90 2.10 -20.33
C GLY A 27 -4.96 0.68 -19.81
N LEU A 28 -5.31 -0.24 -20.70
CA LEU A 28 -5.28 -1.68 -20.49
C LEU A 28 -4.01 -2.25 -21.14
N SER A 29 -3.07 -2.72 -20.33
CA SER A 29 -1.88 -3.45 -20.78
C SER A 29 -2.24 -4.90 -21.05
N PHE A 30 -1.80 -5.41 -22.18
CA PHE A 30 -2.06 -6.79 -22.58
C PHE A 30 -0.89 -7.69 -22.16
N ARG A 31 -1.20 -8.69 -21.31
CA ARG A 31 -0.30 -9.80 -21.01
C ARG A 31 -0.12 -10.62 -22.28
N ALA A 32 1.11 -10.72 -22.75
CA ALA A 32 1.46 -11.37 -24.03
C ALA A 32 2.27 -12.65 -23.81
N TYR A 33 3.37 -12.84 -24.51
CA TYR A 33 4.16 -14.08 -24.49
C TYR A 33 4.93 -14.33 -23.19
N GLU A 34 5.12 -13.31 -22.38
CA GLU A 34 5.73 -13.43 -21.05
C GLU A 34 4.83 -14.16 -20.03
N TYR A 35 3.57 -14.39 -20.37
CA TYR A 35 2.59 -15.13 -19.57
C TYR A 35 2.17 -16.43 -20.26
N SER A 36 1.71 -17.39 -19.46
CA SER A 36 1.10 -18.62 -19.98
C SER A 36 -0.13 -18.30 -20.84
N LYS A 37 -0.49 -19.20 -21.77
CA LYS A 37 -1.58 -18.96 -22.74
C LYS A 37 -2.92 -18.63 -22.09
N ASP A 38 -3.19 -19.21 -20.91
CA ASP A 38 -4.46 -18.98 -20.19
C ASP A 38 -4.47 -17.68 -19.39
N GLU A 39 -3.31 -17.09 -19.13
CA GLU A 39 -3.15 -15.82 -18.40
C GLU A 39 -3.07 -14.61 -19.33
N ARG A 40 -3.07 -14.80 -20.64
CA ARG A 40 -3.00 -13.70 -21.61
C ARG A 40 -4.29 -12.90 -21.64
N THR A 41 -4.15 -11.57 -21.83
CA THR A 41 -5.29 -10.64 -21.77
C THR A 41 -6.19 -10.77 -22.99
N SER A 42 -7.49 -10.71 -22.74
CA SER A 42 -8.56 -10.67 -23.73
C SER A 42 -9.53 -9.54 -23.46
N PHE A 43 -9.94 -8.80 -24.51
CA PHE A 43 -10.99 -7.80 -24.46
C PHE A 43 -11.91 -7.98 -25.66
N ILE A 44 -13.18 -8.36 -25.43
CA ILE A 44 -14.12 -8.81 -26.46
C ILE A 44 -15.39 -7.97 -26.42
N ILE A 45 -15.80 -7.43 -27.55
CA ILE A 45 -17.00 -6.61 -27.73
C ILE A 45 -17.90 -7.24 -28.82
N PRO A 46 -19.16 -7.49 -28.53
CA PRO A 46 -19.84 -7.52 -27.23
C PRO A 46 -19.51 -8.78 -26.44
N SER A 47 -19.81 -8.79 -25.14
CA SER A 47 -19.59 -9.93 -24.24
C SER A 47 -20.46 -11.15 -24.57
N GLY A 48 -21.62 -10.94 -25.19
CA GLY A 48 -22.58 -11.97 -25.56
C GLY A 48 -22.28 -12.69 -26.87
N ASN A 49 -23.10 -13.68 -27.23
CA ASN A 49 -22.95 -14.45 -28.47
C ASN A 49 -23.30 -13.66 -29.73
N GLN A 50 -24.15 -12.65 -29.65
CA GLN A 50 -24.54 -11.82 -30.77
C GLN A 50 -23.54 -10.68 -31.00
N GLY A 51 -23.14 -10.45 -32.26
CA GLY A 51 -22.27 -9.34 -32.64
C GLY A 51 -23.01 -7.97 -32.63
N VAL A 52 -22.24 -6.87 -32.72
CA VAL A 52 -22.74 -5.52 -32.94
C VAL A 52 -23.33 -5.46 -34.35
N ARG A 53 -24.62 -5.14 -34.48
CA ARG A 53 -25.29 -5.03 -35.77
C ARG A 53 -25.00 -3.68 -36.42
N PHE A 54 -24.64 -3.66 -37.68
CA PHE A 54 -24.41 -2.46 -38.49
C PHE A 54 -24.95 -2.69 -39.89
N LYS A 55 -25.09 -1.63 -40.70
CA LYS A 55 -25.69 -1.69 -42.03
C LYS A 55 -24.67 -1.36 -43.12
N ASP A 56 -24.43 -0.11 -43.34
CA ASP A 56 -23.62 0.35 -44.52
C ASP A 56 -22.22 0.83 -44.07
N TYR A 57 -22.03 1.08 -42.75
CA TYR A 57 -20.82 1.63 -42.20
C TYR A 57 -20.52 1.06 -40.82
N LEU A 58 -19.24 0.77 -40.60
CA LEU A 58 -18.71 0.43 -39.30
C LEU A 58 -17.33 1.09 -39.12
N SER A 59 -17.09 1.72 -37.99
CA SER A 59 -15.74 2.12 -37.62
C SER A 59 -15.38 1.57 -36.25
N VAL A 60 -14.15 1.11 -36.13
CA VAL A 60 -13.52 0.73 -34.86
C VAL A 60 -12.26 1.57 -34.69
N SER A 61 -12.19 2.36 -33.66
CA SER A 61 -11.00 3.18 -33.38
C SER A 61 -10.53 3.02 -31.94
N PHE A 62 -9.23 3.12 -31.73
CA PHE A 62 -8.58 2.94 -30.43
C PHE A 62 -7.20 3.58 -30.44
N ASP A 63 -6.74 3.95 -29.24
CA ASP A 63 -5.37 4.38 -29.02
C ASP A 63 -4.53 3.17 -28.65
N LEU A 64 -3.40 3.02 -29.33
CA LEU A 64 -2.47 1.91 -29.23
C LEU A 64 -1.08 2.45 -28.87
N LYS A 65 -0.44 1.86 -27.85
CA LYS A 65 0.97 2.03 -27.55
C LYS A 65 1.63 0.65 -27.47
N ILE A 66 2.82 0.50 -28.04
CA ILE A 66 3.58 -0.74 -27.97
C ILE A 66 4.39 -0.75 -26.68
N ARG A 67 4.41 -1.85 -25.94
CA ARG A 67 5.27 -2.00 -24.77
C ARG A 67 6.73 -2.21 -25.19
N GLU A 68 7.67 -1.55 -24.53
CA GLU A 68 9.10 -1.57 -24.85
C GLU A 68 9.76 -2.93 -24.58
N LYS A 69 9.17 -3.76 -23.70
CA LYS A 69 9.71 -5.07 -23.30
C LYS A 69 8.77 -6.19 -23.71
N GLY A 70 9.30 -7.19 -24.40
CA GLY A 70 8.57 -8.41 -24.80
C GLY A 70 8.77 -8.77 -26.27
N GLU A 71 8.33 -9.96 -26.66
CA GLU A 71 8.25 -10.35 -28.07
C GLU A 71 7.19 -9.51 -28.79
N HIS A 72 7.52 -9.06 -29.98
CA HIS A 72 6.75 -8.04 -30.69
C HIS A 72 5.91 -8.62 -31.84
N PHE A 73 5.29 -9.77 -31.62
CA PHE A 73 4.36 -10.37 -32.55
C PHE A 73 3.04 -10.67 -31.85
N GLY A 74 1.93 -10.47 -32.55
CA GLY A 74 0.63 -10.92 -32.07
C GLY A 74 -0.54 -10.12 -32.58
N TYR A 75 -1.75 -10.62 -32.29
CA TYR A 75 -2.98 -9.96 -32.67
C TYR A 75 -3.23 -8.73 -31.82
N VAL A 76 -3.37 -7.58 -32.49
CA VAL A 76 -3.81 -6.32 -31.89
C VAL A 76 -5.32 -6.31 -31.84
N CYS A 77 -5.98 -6.43 -33.00
CA CYS A 77 -7.44 -6.40 -33.15
C CYS A 77 -7.89 -7.45 -34.18
N ARG A 78 -8.92 -8.19 -33.81
CA ARG A 78 -9.61 -9.10 -34.72
C ARG A 78 -11.08 -8.71 -34.79
N MET A 79 -11.58 -8.48 -36.00
CA MET A 79 -12.99 -8.23 -36.30
C MET A 79 -13.56 -9.49 -36.99
N ILE A 80 -14.56 -10.14 -36.38
CA ILE A 80 -15.23 -11.31 -36.91
C ILE A 80 -16.60 -10.87 -37.40
N VAL A 81 -16.78 -10.83 -38.73
CA VAL A 81 -18.01 -10.41 -39.39
C VAL A 81 -18.87 -11.64 -39.70
N ASP A 82 -20.13 -11.62 -39.27
CA ASP A 82 -21.15 -12.67 -39.48
C ASP A 82 -20.71 -14.09 -39.09
N ASN A 83 -19.77 -14.21 -38.15
CA ASN A 83 -19.12 -15.49 -37.76
C ASN A 83 -18.50 -16.29 -38.93
N ARG A 84 -18.20 -15.63 -40.04
CA ARG A 84 -17.68 -16.26 -41.26
C ARG A 84 -16.40 -15.64 -41.78
N ASN A 85 -16.26 -14.33 -41.69
CA ASN A 85 -15.13 -13.60 -42.24
C ASN A 85 -14.36 -12.97 -41.10
N SER A 86 -13.04 -12.97 -41.15
CA SER A 86 -12.18 -12.33 -40.17
C SER A 86 -11.27 -11.27 -40.78
N LEU A 87 -11.18 -10.13 -40.14
CA LEU A 87 -10.21 -9.10 -40.45
C LEU A 87 -9.29 -8.93 -39.22
N ASN A 88 -8.02 -9.15 -39.43
CA ASN A 88 -7.03 -9.19 -38.33
C ASN A 88 -5.98 -8.11 -38.54
N LEU A 89 -5.79 -7.28 -37.51
CA LEU A 89 -4.69 -6.34 -37.42
C LEU A 89 -3.62 -7.00 -36.50
N ILE A 90 -2.43 -7.21 -37.03
CA ILE A 90 -1.34 -7.89 -36.36
C ILE A 90 -0.14 -6.96 -36.25
N LEU A 91 0.49 -6.92 -35.06
CA LEU A 91 1.77 -6.26 -34.84
C LEU A 91 2.89 -7.24 -35.19
N VAL A 92 3.84 -6.78 -35.98
CA VAL A 92 5.09 -7.49 -36.30
C VAL A 92 6.25 -6.58 -36.00
N ASN A 93 7.19 -7.04 -35.21
CA ASN A 93 8.42 -6.32 -34.92
C ASN A 93 9.61 -7.24 -35.19
N PRO A 94 10.16 -7.23 -36.43
CA PRO A 94 11.29 -8.05 -36.77
C PRO A 94 12.57 -7.57 -36.06
N VAL A 95 13.51 -8.50 -35.88
CA VAL A 95 14.84 -8.15 -35.35
C VAL A 95 15.56 -7.27 -36.39
N ASN A 96 15.99 -6.07 -35.98
CA ASN A 96 16.69 -5.07 -36.78
C ASN A 96 15.83 -4.31 -37.83
N GLU A 97 14.52 -4.36 -37.73
CA GLU A 97 13.61 -3.53 -38.55
C GLU A 97 12.65 -2.75 -37.60
N GLU A 98 12.08 -1.67 -38.13
CA GLU A 98 11.03 -0.94 -37.40
C GLU A 98 9.75 -1.76 -37.31
N PRO A 99 9.00 -1.67 -36.18
CA PRO A 99 7.73 -2.38 -36.04
C PRO A 99 6.69 -1.86 -37.03
N TYR A 100 5.89 -2.78 -37.52
CA TYR A 100 4.79 -2.46 -38.44
C TYR A 100 3.53 -3.25 -38.15
N LEU A 101 2.41 -2.71 -38.59
CA LEU A 101 1.15 -3.42 -38.64
C LEU A 101 0.97 -4.15 -39.97
N CYS A 102 0.38 -5.35 -39.91
CA CYS A 102 -0.08 -6.02 -41.14
C CYS A 102 -1.58 -6.36 -41.03
N LEU A 103 -2.24 -6.39 -42.20
CA LEU A 103 -3.64 -6.69 -42.29
C LEU A 103 -3.81 -8.08 -42.95
N ILE A 104 -4.62 -8.94 -42.31
CA ILE A 104 -4.92 -10.28 -42.81
C ILE A 104 -6.45 -10.43 -42.89
N LYS A 105 -6.99 -10.78 -44.05
CA LYS A 105 -8.38 -11.10 -44.24
C LYS A 105 -8.54 -12.61 -44.58
N ASP A 106 -9.36 -13.31 -43.79
CA ASP A 106 -9.72 -14.73 -44.03
C ASP A 106 -8.49 -15.61 -44.35
N GLN A 107 -7.39 -15.43 -43.60
CA GLN A 107 -6.09 -16.07 -43.78
C GLN A 107 -5.29 -15.59 -45.02
N GLN A 108 -5.82 -14.68 -45.83
CA GLN A 108 -5.07 -14.04 -46.89
C GLN A 108 -4.36 -12.79 -46.41
N TYR A 109 -3.04 -12.77 -46.60
CA TYR A 109 -2.21 -11.61 -46.31
C TYR A 109 -2.55 -10.50 -47.34
N LEU A 110 -3.15 -9.40 -46.85
CA LEU A 110 -3.53 -8.27 -47.72
C LEU A 110 -2.34 -7.29 -47.91
N GLY A 111 -1.35 -7.34 -47.05
CA GLY A 111 -0.14 -6.54 -47.21
C GLY A 111 0.43 -6.03 -45.86
N LYS A 112 1.69 -5.63 -45.92
CA LYS A 112 2.34 -4.78 -44.91
C LYS A 112 1.66 -3.42 -45.03
N ILE A 113 1.16 -2.90 -43.93
CA ILE A 113 0.61 -1.55 -43.88
C ILE A 113 1.80 -0.60 -43.99
N HIS A 114 2.06 -0.12 -45.18
CA HIS A 114 3.10 0.86 -45.42
C HIS A 114 2.57 2.25 -45.05
N SER A 115 2.99 2.73 -43.91
CA SER A 115 2.83 4.14 -43.56
C SER A 115 4.04 4.92 -44.06
N SER A 116 3.83 6.11 -44.55
CA SER A 116 4.89 7.09 -44.77
C SER A 116 5.55 7.56 -43.46
N ALA A 117 4.92 7.23 -42.32
CA ALA A 117 5.45 7.39 -40.98
C ALA A 117 5.44 6.02 -40.28
N PRO A 118 6.57 5.55 -39.69
CA PRO A 118 6.62 4.35 -38.89
C PRO A 118 5.68 4.48 -37.69
N ILE A 119 5.27 3.34 -37.11
CA ILE A 119 4.54 3.35 -35.84
C ILE A 119 5.56 3.76 -34.76
N ASP A 120 5.30 4.88 -34.12
CA ASP A 120 6.12 5.27 -32.99
C ASP A 120 5.82 4.37 -31.78
N ILE A 121 6.81 3.57 -31.37
CA ILE A 121 6.69 2.65 -30.22
C ILE A 121 6.64 3.37 -28.88
N HIS A 122 7.10 4.62 -28.83
CA HIS A 122 7.14 5.41 -27.60
C HIS A 122 5.90 6.26 -27.38
N GLU A 123 5.12 6.50 -28.45
CA GLU A 123 3.96 7.39 -28.43
C GLU A 123 2.64 6.64 -28.65
N TRP A 124 1.54 7.31 -28.33
CA TRP A 124 0.22 6.81 -28.61
C TRP A 124 -0.11 6.94 -30.10
N ASN A 125 -0.59 5.84 -30.70
CA ASN A 125 -1.02 5.77 -32.08
C ASN A 125 -2.54 5.63 -32.14
N ARG A 126 -3.26 6.60 -32.69
CA ARG A 126 -4.70 6.50 -32.92
C ARG A 126 -5.02 5.71 -34.15
N ILE A 127 -5.36 4.45 -33.99
CA ILE A 127 -5.73 3.54 -35.09
C ILE A 127 -7.24 3.66 -35.32
N LYS A 128 -7.64 3.77 -36.58
CA LYS A 128 -9.03 3.74 -37.01
C LYS A 128 -9.21 2.80 -38.20
N ILE A 129 -10.09 1.80 -38.06
CA ILE A 129 -10.49 0.85 -39.11
C ILE A 129 -11.90 1.21 -39.50
N GLU A 130 -12.13 1.53 -40.79
CA GLU A 130 -13.43 1.95 -41.33
C GLU A 130 -13.85 1.01 -42.46
N LEU A 131 -15.02 0.41 -42.33
CA LEU A 131 -15.66 -0.42 -43.33
C LEU A 131 -16.82 0.37 -43.94
N GLU A 132 -16.69 0.74 -45.21
CA GLU A 132 -17.72 1.42 -46.00
C GLU A 132 -18.25 0.43 -47.04
N TYR A 133 -19.32 -0.27 -46.74
CA TYR A 133 -19.88 -1.27 -47.64
C TYR A 133 -20.55 -0.68 -48.89
N LYS A 134 -21.01 0.55 -48.85
CA LYS A 134 -21.51 1.24 -50.07
C LYS A 134 -20.44 1.36 -51.15
N ASN A 135 -19.18 1.41 -50.75
CA ASN A 135 -18.04 1.58 -51.66
C ASN A 135 -17.17 0.32 -51.73
N ASP A 136 -17.58 -0.76 -51.10
CA ASP A 136 -16.79 -2.03 -50.96
C ASP A 136 -15.36 -1.76 -50.51
N THR A 137 -15.19 -0.84 -49.54
CA THR A 137 -13.85 -0.33 -49.19
C THR A 137 -13.60 -0.38 -47.69
N LEU A 138 -12.44 -0.91 -47.34
CA LEU A 138 -11.83 -0.85 -46.02
C LEU A 138 -10.75 0.25 -45.98
N TYR A 139 -10.81 1.13 -45.02
CA TYR A 139 -9.76 2.10 -44.75
C TYR A 139 -9.12 1.82 -43.39
N VAL A 140 -7.81 1.90 -43.31
CA VAL A 140 -7.07 1.92 -42.04
C VAL A 140 -6.27 3.22 -41.94
N ARG A 141 -6.42 3.91 -40.80
CA ARG A 141 -5.74 5.19 -40.54
C ARG A 141 -4.94 5.12 -39.26
N ASN A 142 -3.80 5.81 -39.22
CA ASN A 142 -3.02 6.09 -38.03
C ASN A 142 -2.90 7.61 -37.84
N ASN A 143 -3.29 8.12 -36.69
CA ASN A 143 -3.29 9.56 -36.36
C ASN A 143 -3.95 10.41 -37.46
N GLY A 144 -5.04 9.91 -38.01
CA GLY A 144 -5.80 10.54 -39.10
C GLY A 144 -5.24 10.30 -40.52
N SER A 145 -3.98 9.92 -40.67
CA SER A 145 -3.33 9.63 -41.95
C SER A 145 -3.77 8.26 -42.49
N LEU A 146 -4.14 8.19 -43.76
CA LEU A 146 -4.50 6.94 -44.41
C LEU A 146 -3.25 6.05 -44.59
N ILE A 147 -3.29 4.84 -44.04
CA ILE A 147 -2.17 3.89 -44.09
C ILE A 147 -2.50 2.63 -44.92
N SER A 148 -3.78 2.30 -45.11
CA SER A 148 -4.20 1.24 -46.05
C SER A 148 -5.60 1.50 -46.60
N LYS A 149 -5.81 1.06 -47.83
CA LYS A 149 -7.12 1.08 -48.55
C LYS A 149 -7.28 -0.24 -49.32
N GLU A 150 -8.25 -1.06 -48.93
CA GLU A 150 -8.47 -2.39 -49.51
C GLU A 150 -9.92 -2.55 -49.97
N LYS A 151 -10.15 -3.44 -50.96
CA LYS A 151 -11.51 -3.83 -51.36
C LYS A 151 -12.04 -4.95 -50.47
N VAL A 152 -13.24 -4.75 -49.94
CA VAL A 152 -13.92 -5.72 -49.06
C VAL A 152 -15.36 -5.82 -49.46
N THR A 153 -15.72 -6.91 -50.09
CA THR A 153 -17.11 -7.23 -50.43
C THR A 153 -17.83 -7.80 -49.22
N ALA A 154 -19.05 -7.33 -48.94
CA ALA A 154 -19.83 -7.80 -47.81
C ALA A 154 -21.28 -8.15 -48.19
N PRO A 155 -21.91 -9.14 -47.55
CA PRO A 155 -23.31 -9.48 -47.66
C PRO A 155 -24.21 -8.47 -46.92
N ASP A 156 -25.50 -8.49 -47.21
CA ASP A 156 -26.52 -7.65 -46.58
C ASP A 156 -26.79 -8.06 -45.11
N ASN A 157 -26.90 -7.11 -44.19
CA ASN A 157 -27.11 -7.31 -42.76
C ASN A 157 -25.93 -7.91 -41.98
N HIS A 158 -25.10 -7.10 -41.46
CA HIS A 158 -23.85 -7.46 -40.80
C HIS A 158 -23.91 -7.41 -39.28
N SER A 159 -23.23 -8.36 -38.64
CA SER A 159 -22.88 -8.33 -37.23
C SER A 159 -21.38 -8.50 -37.08
N VAL A 160 -20.77 -7.77 -36.17
CA VAL A 160 -19.33 -7.82 -35.88
C VAL A 160 -19.06 -8.10 -34.42
N LYS A 161 -18.09 -8.98 -34.18
CA LYS A 161 -17.39 -9.09 -32.88
C LYS A 161 -16.00 -8.50 -33.04
N VAL A 162 -15.63 -7.66 -32.10
CA VAL A 162 -14.30 -7.04 -32.03
C VAL A 162 -13.55 -7.62 -30.85
N CYS A 163 -12.41 -8.23 -31.12
CA CYS A 163 -11.57 -8.89 -30.13
C CYS A 163 -10.18 -8.26 -30.11
N PHE A 164 -9.70 -7.88 -28.95
CA PHE A 164 -8.32 -7.46 -28.74
C PHE A 164 -7.61 -8.55 -27.93
N GLY A 165 -6.41 -8.92 -28.34
CA GLY A 165 -5.59 -9.95 -27.70
C GLY A 165 -6.13 -11.37 -27.84
N ALA A 166 -6.05 -12.19 -26.78
CA ALA A 166 -6.46 -13.58 -26.77
C ALA A 166 -7.98 -13.73 -26.91
N ASN A 167 -8.43 -14.79 -27.60
CA ASN A 167 -9.84 -15.13 -27.63
C ASN A 167 -10.05 -16.64 -27.82
N LYS A 168 -11.20 -17.15 -27.34
CA LYS A 168 -11.64 -18.54 -27.47
C LYS A 168 -12.96 -18.63 -28.25
N LEU A 169 -13.07 -17.91 -29.37
CA LEU A 169 -14.30 -17.84 -30.19
C LEU A 169 -14.28 -18.90 -31.28
N ALA A 170 -14.89 -20.05 -31.03
CA ALA A 170 -15.11 -21.14 -32.00
C ALA A 170 -13.91 -21.34 -32.95
N SER A 171 -14.13 -21.12 -34.27
CA SER A 171 -13.10 -21.29 -35.30
C SER A 171 -11.99 -20.21 -35.31
N TYR A 172 -12.14 -19.16 -34.52
CA TYR A 172 -11.23 -18.00 -34.50
C TYR A 172 -10.40 -17.89 -33.20
N THR A 173 -10.17 -19.01 -32.55
CA THR A 173 -9.36 -19.04 -31.32
C THR A 173 -7.93 -18.57 -31.58
N THR A 174 -7.40 -17.70 -30.73
CA THR A 174 -5.97 -17.33 -30.71
C THR A 174 -5.48 -17.06 -29.30
N SER A 175 -4.22 -17.43 -29.07
CA SER A 175 -3.44 -17.08 -27.87
C SER A 175 -2.29 -16.12 -28.17
N ASP A 176 -2.09 -15.73 -29.44
CA ASP A 176 -0.98 -14.87 -29.85
C ASP A 176 -1.39 -13.41 -29.63
N VAL A 177 -0.94 -12.84 -28.55
CA VAL A 177 -1.28 -11.49 -28.09
C VAL A 177 -0.12 -10.54 -28.34
N ALA A 178 -0.41 -9.41 -28.97
CA ALA A 178 0.57 -8.36 -29.13
C ALA A 178 0.87 -7.68 -27.79
N PRO A 179 2.13 -7.35 -27.46
CA PRO A 179 2.51 -6.63 -26.26
C PRO A 179 2.18 -5.14 -26.37
N ILE A 180 0.92 -4.81 -26.15
CA ILE A 180 0.34 -3.49 -26.37
C ILE A 180 -0.33 -2.94 -25.11
N ILE A 181 -0.53 -1.61 -25.10
CA ILE A 181 -1.42 -0.91 -24.21
C ILE A 181 -2.54 -0.31 -25.05
N LEU A 182 -3.78 -0.45 -24.60
CA LEU A 182 -4.99 -0.04 -25.31
C LEU A 182 -5.79 0.94 -24.46
N LYS A 183 -6.31 2.00 -25.08
CA LYS A 183 -7.30 2.90 -24.48
C LYS A 183 -8.23 3.49 -25.53
N ASP A 184 -9.26 4.20 -25.08
CA ASP A 184 -10.21 4.96 -25.90
C ASP A 184 -10.78 4.15 -27.08
N VAL A 185 -11.27 2.94 -26.79
CA VAL A 185 -11.90 2.09 -27.79
C VAL A 185 -13.28 2.61 -28.11
N GLN A 186 -13.53 2.90 -29.40
CA GLN A 186 -14.78 3.45 -29.89
C GLN A 186 -15.30 2.67 -31.08
N ILE A 187 -16.62 2.48 -31.13
CA ILE A 187 -17.31 1.88 -32.27
C ILE A 187 -18.36 2.86 -32.80
N GLY A 188 -18.26 3.21 -34.10
CA GLY A 188 -19.21 4.03 -34.84
C GLY A 188 -19.99 3.20 -35.85
N LEU A 189 -21.28 3.48 -35.99
CA LEU A 189 -22.19 2.83 -36.92
C LEU A 189 -22.63 3.76 -38.08
N GLU A 190 -22.21 5.02 -38.00
CA GLU A 190 -22.44 6.04 -39.04
C GLU A 190 -21.15 6.91 -39.14
N PRO A 191 -20.85 7.44 -40.32
CA PRO A 191 -19.70 8.32 -40.49
C PRO A 191 -19.70 9.49 -39.51
N GLY A 192 -18.61 9.66 -38.75
CA GLY A 192 -18.43 10.77 -37.81
C GLY A 192 -19.17 10.61 -36.47
N SER A 193 -19.94 9.54 -36.23
CA SER A 193 -20.63 9.31 -34.97
C SER A 193 -19.98 8.19 -34.15
N ILE A 194 -19.96 8.33 -32.81
CA ILE A 194 -19.54 7.29 -31.88
C ILE A 194 -20.80 6.71 -31.24
N LYS A 195 -21.00 5.41 -31.36
CA LYS A 195 -22.14 4.70 -30.79
C LYS A 195 -21.81 4.06 -29.44
N TYR A 196 -20.61 3.50 -29.33
CA TYR A 196 -20.11 2.83 -28.09
C TYR A 196 -18.68 3.31 -27.81
N GLU A 197 -18.35 3.48 -26.52
CA GLU A 197 -17.06 4.02 -26.10
C GLU A 197 -16.61 3.39 -24.76
N TRP A 198 -15.36 2.90 -24.72
CA TRP A 198 -14.66 2.43 -23.51
C TRP A 198 -13.33 3.18 -23.38
N SER A 199 -13.19 4.02 -22.34
CA SER A 199 -11.94 4.78 -22.12
C SER A 199 -10.78 3.87 -21.70
N LEU A 200 -11.05 2.80 -20.93
CA LEU A 200 -10.08 1.89 -20.36
C LEU A 200 -9.04 2.57 -19.43
N GLU A 201 -9.34 3.76 -18.95
CA GLU A 201 -8.44 4.55 -18.10
C GLU A 201 -8.48 4.15 -16.63
N GLN A 202 -9.57 3.54 -16.17
CA GLN A 202 -9.78 3.16 -14.78
C GLN A 202 -9.75 1.64 -14.62
N ALA A 203 -9.17 1.18 -13.51
CA ALA A 203 -9.22 -0.22 -13.14
C ALA A 203 -10.66 -0.65 -12.82
N VAL A 204 -11.08 -1.77 -13.37
CA VAL A 204 -12.37 -2.40 -13.08
C VAL A 204 -12.12 -3.81 -12.58
N SER A 205 -12.78 -4.17 -11.48
CA SER A 205 -12.68 -5.51 -10.88
C SER A 205 -13.53 -6.57 -11.61
N ASP A 206 -14.53 -6.12 -12.37
CA ASP A 206 -15.46 -7.00 -13.05
C ASP A 206 -14.90 -7.53 -14.37
N THR A 207 -15.32 -8.73 -14.76
CA THR A 207 -15.03 -9.31 -16.09
C THR A 207 -15.93 -8.74 -17.19
N LEU A 208 -16.96 -7.98 -16.82
CA LEU A 208 -17.91 -7.33 -17.71
C LEU A 208 -17.81 -5.82 -17.61
N LEU A 209 -17.44 -5.17 -18.70
CA LEU A 209 -17.24 -3.72 -18.79
C LEU A 209 -18.31 -3.07 -19.65
N GLN A 210 -19.11 -2.18 -19.06
CA GLN A 210 -20.09 -1.40 -19.79
C GLN A 210 -19.43 -0.25 -20.54
N ASP A 211 -19.94 0.07 -21.73
CA ASP A 211 -19.54 1.28 -22.45
C ASP A 211 -20.03 2.54 -21.71
N LYS A 212 -19.43 3.69 -22.04
CA LYS A 212 -19.73 5.01 -21.44
C LYS A 212 -21.23 5.36 -21.49
N PHE A 213 -21.94 4.90 -22.52
CA PHE A 213 -23.36 5.16 -22.72
C PHE A 213 -24.26 4.07 -22.12
N ARG A 214 -23.67 3.02 -21.52
CA ARG A 214 -24.38 1.84 -20.94
C ARG A 214 -25.29 1.11 -21.91
N GLN A 215 -24.91 1.06 -23.16
CA GLN A 215 -25.68 0.40 -24.23
C GLN A 215 -25.08 -0.93 -24.62
N MET A 216 -23.82 -1.16 -24.31
CA MET A 216 -23.07 -2.33 -24.73
C MET A 216 -22.13 -2.81 -23.62
N THR A 217 -22.07 -4.13 -23.42
CA THR A 217 -21.17 -4.74 -22.45
C THR A 217 -20.06 -5.49 -23.20
N ALA A 218 -18.81 -5.23 -22.83
CA ALA A 218 -17.64 -5.96 -23.27
C ALA A 218 -17.21 -6.98 -22.20
N PHE A 219 -16.55 -8.07 -22.63
CA PHE A 219 -15.94 -9.05 -21.75
C PHE A 219 -14.43 -8.80 -21.68
N ILE A 220 -13.86 -8.87 -20.48
CA ILE A 220 -12.43 -8.74 -20.26
C ILE A 220 -11.92 -9.91 -19.40
N SER A 221 -10.76 -10.46 -19.73
CA SER A 221 -10.07 -11.44 -18.90
C SER A 221 -8.61 -11.09 -18.72
N ASN A 222 -8.08 -11.40 -17.53
CA ASN A 222 -6.69 -11.13 -17.13
C ASN A 222 -6.25 -9.69 -17.41
N PRO A 223 -7.01 -8.66 -16.99
CA PRO A 223 -6.65 -7.27 -17.23
C PRO A 223 -5.42 -6.87 -16.42
N GLU A 224 -4.53 -6.11 -17.04
CA GLU A 224 -3.45 -5.40 -16.35
C GLU A 224 -3.62 -3.90 -16.57
N TRP A 225 -4.25 -3.23 -15.61
CA TRP A 225 -4.55 -1.80 -15.72
C TRP A 225 -3.31 -0.96 -15.45
N ILE A 226 -2.97 -0.04 -16.36
CA ILE A 226 -1.80 0.84 -16.21
C ILE A 226 -1.90 1.68 -14.95
N ILE A 227 -3.08 2.20 -14.61
CA ILE A 227 -3.30 2.98 -13.39
C ILE A 227 -2.86 2.22 -12.12
N ASN A 228 -2.95 0.89 -12.11
CA ASN A 228 -2.52 0.07 -10.98
C ASN A 228 -1.01 0.19 -10.72
N SER A 229 -0.20 0.38 -11.76
CA SER A 229 1.25 0.57 -11.60
C SER A 229 1.60 1.91 -10.94
N HIS A 230 0.68 2.87 -10.94
CA HIS A 230 0.80 4.18 -10.31
C HIS A 230 0.20 4.24 -8.90
N ILE A 231 -0.41 3.14 -8.42
CA ILE A 231 -1.09 3.07 -7.14
C ILE A 231 -0.53 1.95 -6.27
N TYR A 232 -0.21 0.79 -6.87
CA TYR A 232 0.20 -0.41 -6.14
C TYR A 232 1.69 -0.68 -6.31
N TRP A 233 2.37 -0.91 -5.18
CA TRP A 233 3.75 -1.35 -5.18
C TRP A 233 3.86 -2.76 -5.78
N LYS A 234 4.70 -2.89 -6.80
CA LYS A 234 5.01 -4.19 -7.41
C LYS A 234 6.29 -4.74 -6.79
N HIS A 235 6.19 -5.90 -6.12
CA HIS A 235 7.37 -6.62 -5.67
C HIS A 235 8.21 -7.07 -6.87
N ARG A 236 9.51 -6.77 -6.86
CA ARG A 236 10.44 -7.07 -7.96
C ARG A 236 11.36 -8.23 -7.64
N LYS A 237 11.93 -8.23 -6.44
CA LYS A 237 12.94 -9.22 -6.07
C LYS A 237 13.09 -9.31 -4.55
N THR A 238 13.30 -10.54 -4.07
CA THR A 238 13.84 -10.82 -2.74
C THR A 238 15.26 -11.37 -2.89
N LEU A 239 16.18 -10.85 -2.07
CA LEU A 239 17.57 -11.31 -1.96
C LEU A 239 17.80 -11.79 -0.52
N SER A 240 18.40 -12.96 -0.33
CA SER A 240 18.66 -13.54 0.99
C SER A 240 20.18 -13.50 1.29
N PHE A 241 20.52 -13.17 2.52
CA PHE A 241 21.88 -13.03 3.01
C PHE A 241 22.06 -13.78 4.32
N SER A 242 23.21 -14.40 4.53
CA SER A 242 23.59 -15.10 5.77
C SER A 242 24.27 -14.20 6.80
N SER A 243 24.23 -12.91 6.62
CA SER A 243 24.78 -11.91 7.54
C SER A 243 24.07 -10.58 7.41
N LYS A 244 24.27 -9.71 8.40
CA LYS A 244 23.80 -8.31 8.33
C LYS A 244 24.21 -7.68 7.00
N THR A 245 23.30 -6.96 6.39
CA THR A 245 23.44 -6.44 5.02
C THR A 245 22.94 -5.01 4.93
N PHE A 246 23.64 -4.18 4.17
CA PHE A 246 23.35 -2.76 4.02
C PHE A 246 23.01 -2.41 2.58
N PRO A 247 21.86 -1.80 2.31
CA PRO A 247 21.53 -1.27 1.00
C PRO A 247 22.23 0.07 0.76
N VAL A 248 22.82 0.25 -0.42
CA VAL A 248 23.50 1.49 -0.84
C VAL A 248 23.12 1.78 -2.29
N PRO A 249 22.26 2.78 -2.54
CA PRO A 249 21.99 3.24 -3.90
C PRO A 249 23.26 3.79 -4.56
N CYS A 250 23.45 3.53 -5.84
CA CYS A 250 24.52 4.22 -6.61
C CYS A 250 24.12 5.67 -6.91
N GLU A 251 25.12 6.48 -7.28
CA GLU A 251 24.94 7.92 -7.45
C GLU A 251 23.89 8.28 -8.53
N ASP A 252 23.90 7.56 -9.66
CA ASP A 252 22.93 7.73 -10.76
C ASP A 252 21.60 7.01 -10.53
N GLN A 253 21.42 6.40 -9.36
CA GLN A 253 20.22 5.67 -8.95
C GLN A 253 19.80 4.53 -9.90
N SER A 254 20.68 4.07 -10.79
CA SER A 254 20.40 2.97 -11.73
C SER A 254 20.50 1.59 -11.08
N ALA A 255 21.12 1.47 -9.92
CA ALA A 255 21.31 0.22 -9.18
C ALA A 255 21.34 0.44 -7.67
N CYS A 256 20.98 -0.61 -6.92
CA CYS A 256 21.21 -0.70 -5.48
C CYS A 256 22.22 -1.81 -5.19
N TYR A 257 23.19 -1.52 -4.35
CA TYR A 257 24.23 -2.45 -3.91
C TYR A 257 23.93 -2.91 -2.49
N PHE A 258 23.95 -4.22 -2.27
CA PHE A 258 23.72 -4.84 -0.98
C PHE A 258 25.07 -5.37 -0.46
N ILE A 259 25.57 -4.79 0.63
CA ILE A 259 26.89 -5.07 1.15
C ILE A 259 26.77 -5.97 2.36
N ALA A 260 27.22 -7.21 2.22
CA ALA A 260 27.31 -8.22 3.25
C ALA A 260 28.77 -8.39 3.70
N LYS A 261 29.01 -9.31 4.65
CA LYS A 261 30.32 -9.49 5.24
C LYS A 261 31.40 -10.00 4.26
N ASP A 262 31.00 -10.73 3.23
CA ASP A 262 31.89 -11.46 2.30
C ASP A 262 31.67 -11.11 0.83
N ARG A 263 30.58 -10.37 0.53
CA ARG A 263 30.20 -10.05 -0.86
C ARG A 263 29.43 -8.76 -0.97
N ILE A 264 29.41 -8.21 -2.17
CA ILE A 264 28.51 -7.13 -2.60
C ILE A 264 27.62 -7.70 -3.69
N VAL A 265 26.31 -7.56 -3.56
CA VAL A 265 25.33 -7.90 -4.58
C VAL A 265 24.81 -6.63 -5.20
N LYS A 266 25.13 -6.38 -6.47
CA LYS A 266 24.53 -5.31 -7.27
C LYS A 266 23.19 -5.79 -7.82
N TYR A 267 22.12 -5.07 -7.60
CA TYR A 267 20.85 -5.23 -8.29
C TYR A 267 20.66 -4.05 -9.26
N ASP A 268 20.61 -4.36 -10.56
CA ASP A 268 20.35 -3.41 -11.63
C ASP A 268 18.85 -3.13 -11.72
N LEU A 269 18.43 -1.91 -11.46
CA LEU A 269 17.00 -1.53 -11.38
C LEU A 269 16.35 -1.53 -12.78
N ILE A 270 17.12 -1.23 -13.84
CA ILE A 270 16.63 -1.19 -15.21
C ILE A 270 16.44 -2.62 -15.74
N ARG A 271 17.49 -3.45 -15.63
CA ARG A 271 17.51 -4.81 -16.20
C ARG A 271 16.92 -5.86 -15.28
N SER A 272 16.66 -5.51 -14.01
CA SER A 272 16.21 -6.46 -12.97
C SER A 272 17.14 -7.66 -12.81
N THR A 273 18.46 -7.47 -13.00
CA THR A 273 19.48 -8.50 -12.90
C THR A 273 20.38 -8.28 -11.69
N THR A 274 20.99 -9.36 -11.21
CA THR A 274 21.93 -9.34 -10.09
C THR A 274 23.36 -9.66 -10.56
N LYS A 275 24.34 -9.03 -9.94
CA LYS A 275 25.76 -9.36 -10.09
C LYS A 275 26.43 -9.39 -8.72
N GLU A 276 27.17 -10.46 -8.42
CA GLU A 276 27.90 -10.61 -7.17
C GLU A 276 29.39 -10.29 -7.33
N TYR A 277 29.96 -9.68 -6.28
CA TYR A 277 31.37 -9.37 -6.14
C TYR A 277 31.83 -9.95 -4.79
N VAL A 278 32.44 -11.13 -4.80
CA VAL A 278 32.98 -11.78 -3.60
C VAL A 278 34.36 -11.19 -3.30
N PHE A 279 34.63 -10.88 -2.02
CA PHE A 279 35.86 -10.27 -1.58
C PHE A 279 36.46 -10.91 -0.31
N SER A 280 37.76 -10.69 -0.09
CA SER A 280 38.50 -11.09 1.09
C SER A 280 39.56 -10.00 1.40
N PRO A 281 39.85 -9.66 2.68
CA PRO A 281 39.29 -10.24 3.90
C PRO A 281 37.82 -9.86 4.15
N LEU A 282 37.14 -10.57 5.08
CA LEU A 282 35.78 -10.33 5.50
C LEU A 282 35.65 -9.01 6.27
N ILE A 283 34.50 -8.36 6.11
CA ILE A 283 34.13 -7.19 6.92
C ILE A 283 33.32 -7.65 8.13
N ASP A 284 33.60 -7.13 9.32
CA ASP A 284 32.80 -7.37 10.52
C ASP A 284 31.53 -6.51 10.51
N VAL A 285 30.51 -6.99 9.78
CA VAL A 285 29.23 -6.27 9.62
C VAL A 285 28.38 -6.21 10.88
N ASN A 286 28.68 -7.02 11.91
CA ASN A 286 27.88 -7.06 13.14
C ASN A 286 28.14 -5.85 14.03
N ARG A 287 29.29 -5.22 13.91
CA ARG A 287 29.70 -4.05 14.70
C ARG A 287 29.41 -2.72 14.04
N ILE A 288 28.92 -2.71 12.80
CA ILE A 288 28.70 -1.49 12.03
C ILE A 288 27.22 -1.23 11.80
N THR A 289 26.85 0.02 11.88
CA THR A 289 25.64 0.56 11.27
C THR A 289 25.94 0.90 9.80
N ASN A 290 24.96 1.32 9.02
CA ASN A 290 25.17 1.59 7.61
C ASN A 290 26.23 2.70 7.38
N GLN A 291 27.45 2.33 7.05
CA GLN A 291 28.62 3.20 6.90
C GLN A 291 29.20 3.14 5.47
N PHE A 292 28.35 2.84 4.50
CA PHE A 292 28.72 2.76 3.08
C PHE A 292 28.09 3.91 2.30
N LEU A 293 28.82 4.42 1.32
CA LEU A 293 28.40 5.54 0.48
C LEU A 293 29.08 5.46 -0.88
N PHE A 294 28.40 5.84 -1.95
CA PHE A 294 29.06 6.14 -3.22
C PHE A 294 29.56 7.59 -3.23
N VAL A 295 30.78 7.78 -3.69
CA VAL A 295 31.40 9.10 -3.85
C VAL A 295 31.93 9.28 -5.29
N PRO A 296 31.63 10.40 -5.97
CA PRO A 296 32.17 10.67 -7.28
C PRO A 296 33.64 11.11 -7.17
N LEU A 297 34.53 10.43 -7.89
CA LEU A 297 35.93 10.80 -8.00
C LEU A 297 36.19 11.34 -9.40
N LYS A 298 36.85 12.51 -9.50
CA LYS A 298 37.10 13.22 -10.76
C LYS A 298 37.76 12.35 -11.84
N ASP A 299 38.70 11.45 -11.46
CA ASP A 299 39.49 10.66 -12.40
C ASP A 299 39.04 9.17 -12.46
N LYS A 300 38.15 8.71 -11.60
CA LYS A 300 37.83 7.28 -11.45
C LYS A 300 36.31 6.97 -11.48
N GLY A 301 35.49 7.97 -11.72
CA GLY A 301 34.02 7.82 -11.63
C GLY A 301 33.53 7.60 -10.20
N SER A 302 32.33 7.11 -10.06
CA SER A 302 31.74 6.87 -8.73
C SER A 302 32.33 5.62 -8.07
N GLN A 303 32.79 5.73 -6.84
CA GLN A 303 33.38 4.64 -6.06
C GLN A 303 32.64 4.40 -4.76
N LEU A 304 32.47 3.12 -4.41
CA LEU A 304 31.94 2.71 -3.12
C LEU A 304 32.98 2.88 -2.02
N VAL A 305 32.61 3.58 -0.98
CA VAL A 305 33.43 3.87 0.18
C VAL A 305 32.86 3.21 1.42
N TYR A 306 33.72 2.59 2.19
CA TYR A 306 33.45 2.15 3.57
C TYR A 306 34.20 3.03 4.53
N TYR A 307 33.58 3.46 5.60
CA TYR A 307 34.22 4.22 6.68
C TYR A 307 33.78 3.68 8.04
N ASP A 308 34.73 3.33 8.87
CA ASP A 308 34.51 2.78 10.21
C ASP A 308 34.91 3.80 11.27
N PHE A 309 33.94 4.24 12.09
CA PHE A 309 34.19 5.23 13.15
C PHE A 309 34.28 4.60 14.54
N GLU A 310 34.00 3.32 14.66
CA GLU A 310 33.95 2.62 15.95
C GLU A 310 35.31 2.00 16.32
N LYS A 311 36.26 1.87 15.39
CA LYS A 311 37.59 1.34 15.69
C LYS A 311 38.44 2.37 16.45
N PRO A 312 38.90 2.02 17.66
CA PRO A 312 39.73 2.92 18.46
C PRO A 312 41.03 3.32 17.79
N ASP A 313 41.60 2.46 16.95
CA ASP A 313 42.97 2.57 16.41
C ASP A 313 43.02 3.09 14.98
N GLY A 314 41.89 3.54 14.42
CA GLY A 314 41.89 4.50 13.33
C GLY A 314 42.05 3.99 11.90
N GLU A 315 41.61 2.79 11.56
CA GLU A 315 41.52 2.35 10.16
C GLU A 315 40.11 2.63 9.60
N ASN A 316 39.90 3.82 8.98
CA ASN A 316 38.52 4.35 8.90
C ASN A 316 38.02 4.58 7.50
N LEU A 317 38.81 4.57 6.44
CA LEU A 317 38.37 4.87 5.08
C LEU A 317 38.97 3.88 4.08
N SER A 318 38.13 3.12 3.41
CA SER A 318 38.52 2.17 2.35
C SER A 318 37.64 2.35 1.13
N PHE A 319 38.21 2.12 -0.04
CA PHE A 319 37.56 2.19 -1.33
C PHE A 319 37.45 0.79 -1.95
N PHE A 320 36.30 0.44 -2.48
CA PHE A 320 36.11 -0.84 -3.14
C PHE A 320 36.47 -0.77 -4.63
N ASN A 321 37.33 -1.66 -5.07
CA ASN A 321 37.66 -1.83 -6.48
C ASN A 321 36.85 -2.97 -7.10
N PHE A 322 35.90 -2.62 -7.97
CA PHE A 322 35.02 -3.59 -8.65
C PHE A 322 35.74 -4.43 -9.75
N GLN A 323 36.97 -4.11 -10.11
CA GLN A 323 37.76 -4.90 -11.07
C GLN A 323 38.52 -6.02 -10.38
N THR A 324 39.06 -5.75 -9.19
CA THR A 324 39.83 -6.72 -8.39
C THR A 324 39.01 -7.39 -7.29
N ASN A 325 37.77 -6.96 -7.07
CA ASN A 325 36.91 -7.38 -5.98
C ASN A 325 37.58 -7.25 -4.60
N SER A 326 38.20 -6.13 -4.35
CA SER A 326 38.95 -5.92 -3.11
C SER A 326 38.77 -4.50 -2.56
N TRP A 327 38.84 -4.42 -1.23
CA TRP A 327 38.91 -3.13 -0.54
C TRP A 327 40.37 -2.61 -0.57
N SER A 328 40.55 -1.32 -0.72
CA SER A 328 41.85 -0.68 -0.58
C SER A 328 42.39 -0.82 0.84
N THR A 329 43.68 -0.70 1.04
CA THR A 329 44.27 -0.57 2.37
C THR A 329 43.61 0.61 3.10
N PRO A 330 43.08 0.41 4.33
CA PRO A 330 42.43 1.48 5.05
C PRO A 330 43.38 2.65 5.35
N ILE A 331 42.85 3.84 5.22
CA ILE A 331 43.54 5.05 5.65
C ILE A 331 43.39 5.17 7.14
N GLN A 332 44.51 5.13 7.90
CA GLN A 332 44.52 5.19 9.36
C GLN A 332 44.12 6.56 9.91
N ARG A 333 43.34 6.59 11.03
CA ARG A 333 42.91 7.81 11.68
C ARG A 333 42.69 7.67 13.16
N LYS A 334 42.67 8.83 13.84
CA LYS A 334 42.23 8.92 15.23
C LYS A 334 40.70 8.78 15.33
N ARG A 335 40.22 8.07 16.37
CA ARG A 335 38.83 7.90 16.70
C ARG A 335 38.09 9.25 16.66
N GLN A 336 36.89 9.29 16.03
CA GLN A 336 36.29 10.55 15.73
C GLN A 336 34.88 10.74 16.25
N SER A 337 34.02 9.71 16.22
CA SER A 337 32.70 9.75 16.79
C SER A 337 32.42 8.45 17.52
N SER A 338 31.64 8.51 18.58
CA SER A 338 31.10 7.34 19.29
C SER A 338 29.64 7.11 18.91
N TYR A 339 29.12 7.89 17.98
CA TYR A 339 27.71 7.85 17.58
C TYR A 339 27.54 7.08 16.29
N THR A 340 26.43 6.39 16.20
CA THR A 340 25.99 5.60 15.05
C THR A 340 24.67 6.15 14.52
N GLN A 341 24.07 5.53 13.50
CA GLN A 341 22.76 5.93 12.96
C GLN A 341 22.66 7.40 12.55
N HIS A 342 23.78 7.97 12.12
CA HIS A 342 23.84 9.33 11.59
C HIS A 342 23.39 9.41 10.14
N ASN A 343 22.87 10.55 9.73
CA ASN A 343 22.65 10.87 8.35
C ASN A 343 23.99 11.17 7.67
N ARG A 344 24.15 10.76 6.39
CA ARG A 344 25.38 10.92 5.65
C ARG A 344 25.11 11.24 4.19
N PHE A 345 26.01 12.02 3.61
CA PHE A 345 25.99 12.36 2.19
C PHE A 345 27.36 12.82 1.75
N PHE A 346 27.60 12.84 0.43
CA PHE A 346 28.78 13.45 -0.14
C PHE A 346 28.49 14.90 -0.52
N ASN A 347 29.35 15.84 -0.10
CA ASN A 347 29.30 17.23 -0.50
C ASN A 347 30.29 17.45 -1.68
N PRO A 348 29.82 17.72 -2.90
CA PRO A 348 30.70 17.94 -4.05
C PRO A 348 31.42 19.28 -4.00
N LYS A 349 30.97 20.24 -3.19
CA LYS A 349 31.54 21.60 -3.09
C LYS A 349 32.95 21.59 -2.45
N ASP A 350 33.10 20.80 -1.41
CA ASP A 350 34.38 20.65 -0.69
C ASP A 350 34.99 19.23 -0.77
N SER A 351 34.33 18.34 -1.56
CA SER A 351 34.74 16.96 -1.78
C SER A 351 34.87 16.17 -0.47
N SER A 352 33.96 16.38 0.46
CA SER A 352 33.92 15.70 1.76
C SER A 352 32.72 14.77 1.90
N ILE A 353 32.91 13.70 2.68
CA ILE A 353 31.82 12.90 3.24
C ILE A 353 31.33 13.64 4.50
N VAL A 354 30.06 13.98 4.52
CA VAL A 354 29.43 14.72 5.62
C VAL A 354 28.58 13.76 6.44
N GLN A 355 28.74 13.81 7.74
CA GLN A 355 27.91 13.14 8.73
C GLN A 355 27.26 14.15 9.64
N ILE A 356 25.97 14.00 9.89
CA ILE A 356 25.19 14.86 10.76
C ILE A 356 24.31 14.04 11.70
N LEU A 357 24.08 14.58 12.90
CA LEU A 357 23.18 13.98 13.88
C LEU A 357 23.68 12.60 14.35
N GLY A 358 22.83 11.79 14.96
CA GLY A 358 23.17 10.41 15.33
C GLY A 358 22.81 10.06 16.77
N TYR A 359 23.03 8.77 17.11
CA TYR A 359 22.73 8.19 18.40
C TYR A 359 23.84 7.20 18.81
N GLY A 360 24.19 7.20 20.07
CA GLY A 360 25.13 6.23 20.64
C GLY A 360 25.31 6.43 22.13
N PHE A 361 25.64 5.36 22.86
CA PHE A 361 25.86 5.40 24.31
C PHE A 361 24.73 6.11 25.11
N HIS A 362 23.48 5.89 24.70
CA HIS A 362 22.27 6.50 25.26
C HIS A 362 22.20 8.04 25.12
N LEU A 363 22.92 8.58 24.15
CA LEU A 363 22.94 10.02 23.84
C LEU A 363 22.52 10.25 22.38
N TYR A 364 21.74 11.30 22.17
CA TYR A 364 21.47 11.89 20.86
C TYR A 364 22.46 13.02 20.60
N THR A 365 22.83 13.27 19.35
CA THR A 365 23.85 14.28 19.02
C THR A 365 23.39 15.22 17.91
N ARG A 366 24.06 16.38 17.84
CA ARG A 366 24.02 17.36 16.74
C ARG A 366 25.35 17.42 16.00
N GLU A 367 26.21 16.40 16.10
CA GLU A 367 27.51 16.42 15.42
C GLU A 367 27.37 16.73 13.94
N LEU A 368 28.31 17.50 13.41
CA LEU A 368 28.56 17.77 12.00
C LEU A 368 30.03 17.44 11.72
N ASN A 369 30.29 16.25 11.19
CA ASN A 369 31.65 15.83 10.85
C ASN A 369 31.83 15.85 9.33
N ARG A 370 32.92 16.48 8.87
CA ARG A 370 33.31 16.50 7.46
C ARG A 370 34.60 15.73 7.29
N ILE A 371 34.60 14.77 6.38
CA ILE A 371 35.69 13.83 6.17
C ILE A 371 36.16 13.97 4.75
N SER A 372 37.39 14.48 4.56
CA SER A 372 37.99 14.55 3.24
C SER A 372 38.31 13.14 2.72
N LEU A 373 38.37 12.98 1.41
CA LEU A 373 38.78 11.72 0.78
C LEU A 373 40.26 11.36 1.03
N SER A 374 41.06 12.31 1.46
CA SER A 374 42.47 12.09 1.92
C SER A 374 42.49 11.68 3.38
N GLY A 375 41.35 11.91 4.04
CA GLY A 375 41.22 11.48 5.31
C GLY A 375 41.29 12.49 6.44
N GLU A 376 41.40 13.72 6.26
CA GLU A 376 41.23 14.73 7.28
C GLU A 376 39.79 14.79 7.75
N VAL A 377 39.58 15.04 9.06
CA VAL A 377 38.26 15.22 9.62
C VAL A 377 38.17 16.55 10.34
N ILE A 378 37.21 17.31 9.92
CA ILE A 378 36.78 18.53 10.56
C ILE A 378 35.55 18.25 11.39
N LYS A 379 35.68 18.35 12.71
CA LYS A 379 34.56 18.20 13.64
C LYS A 379 33.86 19.53 13.85
N GLY A 380 32.55 19.47 13.94
CA GLY A 380 31.69 20.59 14.25
C GLY A 380 30.36 20.12 14.84
N GLU A 381 29.49 21.05 15.07
CA GLU A 381 28.12 20.80 15.49
C GLU A 381 27.16 21.64 14.65
N LEU A 382 25.96 21.10 14.41
CA LEU A 382 24.86 21.89 13.87
C LEU A 382 24.40 22.93 14.90
N PRO A 383 23.90 24.09 14.47
CA PRO A 383 23.37 25.12 15.36
C PRO A 383 22.30 24.63 16.31
N ASP A 384 22.12 25.29 17.46
CA ASP A 384 21.11 24.96 18.49
C ASP A 384 19.65 25.04 18.02
N VAL A 385 19.40 25.54 16.81
CA VAL A 385 18.07 25.60 16.21
C VAL A 385 17.51 24.19 15.91
N ILE A 386 18.37 23.17 15.78
CA ILE A 386 18.00 21.75 15.66
C ILE A 386 18.35 21.02 16.94
N THR A 387 17.41 20.24 17.45
CA THR A 387 17.60 19.42 18.64
C THR A 387 18.42 18.16 18.35
N PRO A 388 19.18 17.62 19.33
CA PRO A 388 19.90 16.36 19.19
C PRO A 388 18.96 15.20 18.83
N ARG A 389 19.26 14.45 17.76
CA ARG A 389 18.37 13.42 17.24
C ARG A 389 19.06 12.40 16.33
N TYR A 390 18.32 11.35 15.94
CA TYR A 390 18.69 10.34 14.95
C TYR A 390 17.45 9.90 14.14
N LEU A 391 17.59 9.03 13.16
CA LEU A 391 16.52 8.62 12.24
C LEU A 391 15.81 9.80 11.57
N SER A 392 16.53 10.87 11.26
CA SER A 392 16.03 11.92 10.39
C SER A 392 16.15 11.48 8.93
N ALA A 393 15.26 11.95 8.08
CA ALA A 393 15.39 11.78 6.64
C ALA A 393 16.12 12.96 6.02
N ILE A 394 16.87 12.69 4.95
CA ILE A 394 17.54 13.75 4.18
C ILE A 394 17.14 13.74 2.72
N GLY A 395 16.88 14.94 2.18
CA GLY A 395 16.68 15.19 0.75
C GLY A 395 17.78 16.08 0.22
N LYS A 396 18.54 15.64 -0.78
CA LYS A 396 19.69 16.39 -1.31
C LYS A 396 19.38 16.96 -2.69
N THR A 397 19.79 18.21 -2.89
CA THR A 397 19.93 18.86 -4.21
C THR A 397 21.40 19.25 -4.44
N ASP A 398 21.73 19.91 -5.52
CA ASP A 398 23.10 20.34 -5.85
C ASP A 398 23.78 21.22 -4.79
N SER A 399 23.01 22.02 -4.06
CA SER A 399 23.53 23.01 -3.12
C SER A 399 22.91 22.99 -1.73
N LEU A 400 21.87 22.17 -1.53
CA LEU A 400 21.08 22.15 -0.30
C LEU A 400 20.84 20.72 0.17
N VAL A 401 20.70 20.55 1.48
CA VAL A 401 20.19 19.33 2.10
C VAL A 401 19.00 19.71 2.98
N TYR A 402 17.86 19.10 2.74
CA TYR A 402 16.70 19.16 3.60
C TYR A 402 16.82 18.07 4.67
N ILE A 403 16.60 18.41 5.94
CA ILE A 403 16.64 17.49 7.08
C ILE A 403 15.24 17.48 7.69
N TYR A 404 14.58 16.33 7.67
CA TYR A 404 13.21 16.19 8.16
C TYR A 404 13.13 15.25 9.35
N GLY A 405 12.43 15.69 10.38
CA GLY A 405 11.98 14.87 11.50
C GLY A 405 13.10 14.19 12.30
N GLY A 406 12.81 12.98 12.75
CA GLY A 406 13.74 12.15 13.54
C GLY A 406 13.32 12.01 15.00
N LEU A 407 14.12 11.28 15.77
CA LEU A 407 13.90 10.90 17.17
C LEU A 407 14.96 11.49 18.08
N GLY A 408 14.59 12.11 19.17
CA GLY A 408 15.54 12.69 20.13
C GLY A 408 14.86 13.42 21.26
N ASN A 409 15.59 14.30 21.93
CA ASN A 409 15.06 15.27 22.88
C ASN A 409 16.03 16.44 23.07
N ASP A 410 15.54 17.53 23.67
CA ASP A 410 16.31 18.78 23.86
C ASP A 410 17.54 18.60 24.73
N LEU A 411 17.56 17.61 25.64
CA LEU A 411 18.68 17.34 26.55
C LEU A 411 19.72 16.39 25.94
N GLY A 412 19.43 15.83 24.75
CA GLY A 412 20.32 14.87 24.06
C GLY A 412 20.53 13.56 24.80
N LYS A 413 19.67 13.17 25.75
CA LYS A 413 19.85 11.99 26.59
C LYS A 413 18.62 11.10 26.55
N GLN A 414 18.80 9.82 26.27
CA GLN A 414 17.72 8.84 26.14
C GLN A 414 16.89 8.70 27.44
N GLU A 415 17.49 8.88 28.60
CA GLU A 415 16.82 8.76 29.92
C GLU A 415 15.64 9.74 30.11
N TYR A 416 15.59 10.82 29.35
CA TYR A 416 14.51 11.81 29.41
C TYR A 416 13.36 11.53 28.41
N GLY A 417 13.37 10.35 27.81
CA GLY A 417 12.37 9.96 26.83
C GLY A 417 12.76 10.32 25.40
N VAL A 418 11.85 10.02 24.50
CA VAL A 418 12.02 10.23 23.07
C VAL A 418 10.86 11.08 22.54
N VAL A 419 11.17 12.06 21.71
CA VAL A 419 10.23 12.89 20.98
C VAL A 419 10.35 12.58 19.50
N HIS A 420 9.21 12.43 18.82
CA HIS A 420 9.12 12.31 17.37
C HIS A 420 8.95 13.71 16.77
N TYR A 421 9.96 14.16 16.05
CA TYR A 421 9.93 15.49 15.47
C TYR A 421 9.24 15.50 14.09
N LYS A 422 8.38 16.50 13.88
CA LYS A 422 7.81 16.86 12.57
C LYS A 422 8.23 18.29 12.25
N ASP A 423 9.46 18.44 11.84
CA ASP A 423 10.08 19.72 11.51
C ASP A 423 11.00 19.59 10.30
N LEU A 424 11.25 20.69 9.61
CA LEU A 424 12.09 20.72 8.43
C LEU A 424 13.16 21.79 8.58
N TYR A 425 14.37 21.39 8.25
CA TYR A 425 15.55 22.26 8.17
C TYR A 425 16.16 22.23 6.78
N LYS A 426 16.79 23.33 6.42
CA LYS A 426 17.52 23.50 5.15
C LYS A 426 18.97 23.82 5.48
N LEU A 427 19.88 22.93 5.10
CA LEU A 427 21.34 23.04 5.24
C LEU A 427 21.95 23.47 3.92
N ASN A 428 22.71 24.56 3.93
CA ASN A 428 23.43 25.03 2.76
C ASN A 428 24.80 24.32 2.65
N LEU A 429 25.10 23.70 1.53
CA LEU A 429 26.34 22.95 1.32
C LEU A 429 27.59 23.82 1.08
N ASN A 430 27.45 25.13 0.86
CA ASN A 430 28.60 26.01 0.66
C ASN A 430 29.23 26.44 1.98
N ASP A 431 28.42 26.71 3.02
CA ASP A 431 28.86 27.29 4.29
C ASP A 431 28.34 26.54 5.53
N TYR A 432 27.55 25.47 5.32
CA TYR A 432 26.89 24.68 6.37
C TYR A 432 25.98 25.49 7.28
N SER A 433 25.47 26.63 6.81
CA SER A 433 24.42 27.36 7.50
C SER A 433 23.11 26.57 7.50
N LEU A 434 22.41 26.58 8.66
CA LEU A 434 21.18 25.82 8.87
C LEU A 434 20.00 26.79 9.13
N GLU A 435 18.94 26.66 8.33
CA GLU A 435 17.69 27.39 8.45
C GLU A 435 16.56 26.44 8.85
N LYS A 436 15.78 26.80 9.90
CA LYS A 436 14.55 26.10 10.21
C LYS A 436 13.43 26.63 9.32
N LYS A 437 12.82 25.75 8.51
CA LYS A 437 11.73 26.13 7.63
C LYS A 437 10.41 26.19 8.39
N TRP A 438 10.06 25.10 9.08
CA TRP A 438 8.85 24.98 9.87
C TRP A 438 8.97 23.87 10.90
N ALA A 439 8.06 23.85 11.86
CA ALA A 439 7.84 22.75 12.78
C ALA A 439 6.34 22.65 13.05
N ILE A 440 5.82 21.44 12.97
CA ILE A 440 4.46 21.11 13.41
C ILE A 440 4.57 20.72 14.88
N PRO A 441 3.79 21.33 15.79
CA PRO A 441 3.81 20.97 17.20
C PRO A 441 3.61 19.46 17.37
N GLU A 442 4.29 18.89 18.37
CA GLU A 442 4.27 17.48 18.69
C GLU A 442 2.85 16.91 18.57
N ASN A 443 2.58 16.23 17.49
CA ASN A 443 1.42 15.38 17.37
C ASN A 443 1.84 13.97 17.77
N LEU A 444 0.98 13.31 18.47
CA LEU A 444 0.97 12.00 19.08
C LEU A 444 1.32 10.83 18.15
N CYS A 445 2.01 11.08 17.06
CA CYS A 445 2.35 10.09 16.04
C CYS A 445 3.78 9.57 16.29
N ASP A 446 3.94 8.27 16.39
CA ASP A 446 5.21 7.55 16.47
C ASP A 446 5.85 7.34 15.06
N GLU A 447 5.45 8.16 14.10
CA GLU A 447 5.88 8.06 12.71
C GLU A 447 7.24 8.72 12.49
N VAL A 448 8.09 8.05 11.74
CA VAL A 448 9.38 8.53 11.26
C VAL A 448 9.49 8.31 9.75
N ALA A 449 10.31 9.12 9.09
CA ALA A 449 10.65 8.90 7.70
C ALA A 449 11.86 7.95 7.58
N ALA A 450 11.88 7.15 6.51
CA ALA A 450 13.07 6.43 6.10
C ALA A 450 14.19 7.42 5.69
N SER A 451 15.42 6.91 5.53
CA SER A 451 16.62 7.76 5.44
C SER A 451 16.62 8.78 4.30
N THR A 452 15.91 8.52 3.21
CA THR A 452 15.97 9.35 2.00
C THR A 452 14.63 10.03 1.68
N LEU A 453 14.70 11.34 1.39
CA LEU A 453 13.66 12.10 0.71
C LEU A 453 14.10 12.39 -0.74
N ILE A 454 13.26 12.12 -1.69
CA ILE A 454 13.46 12.48 -3.10
C ILE A 454 12.85 13.86 -3.32
N VAL A 455 13.69 14.88 -3.46
CA VAL A 455 13.24 16.26 -3.71
C VAL A 455 12.85 16.39 -5.17
N ASP A 456 11.69 16.96 -5.45
CA ASP A 456 11.17 17.14 -6.80
C ASP A 456 11.83 18.38 -7.45
N GLU A 457 12.73 18.16 -8.42
CA GLU A 457 13.39 19.24 -9.15
C GLU A 457 12.47 19.91 -10.17
N VAL A 458 11.45 19.19 -10.65
CA VAL A 458 10.47 19.69 -11.63
C VAL A 458 9.56 20.76 -10.99
N GLU A 459 9.20 20.58 -9.73
CA GLU A 459 8.41 21.54 -8.95
C GLU A 459 9.29 22.56 -8.20
N LYS A 460 10.50 22.82 -8.69
CA LYS A 460 11.47 23.79 -8.13
C LYS A 460 11.86 23.52 -6.66
N GLY A 461 11.80 22.26 -6.23
CA GLY A 461 12.15 21.87 -4.88
C GLY A 461 11.11 22.23 -3.82
N GLU A 462 9.85 22.46 -4.18
CA GLU A 462 8.77 22.75 -3.24
C GLU A 462 8.19 21.48 -2.61
N HIS A 463 8.43 20.32 -3.22
CA HIS A 463 7.92 19.01 -2.78
C HIS A 463 9.02 17.97 -2.65
N ALA A 464 8.83 17.03 -1.74
CA ALA A 464 9.68 15.85 -1.61
C ALA A 464 8.85 14.60 -1.31
N LYS A 465 9.28 13.45 -1.83
CA LYS A 465 8.65 12.16 -1.56
C LYS A 465 9.52 11.31 -0.64
N GLY A 466 8.92 10.68 0.35
CA GLY A 466 9.60 9.82 1.31
C GLY A 466 8.75 8.65 1.74
N LEU A 467 9.39 7.61 2.26
CA LEU A 467 8.74 6.48 2.91
C LEU A 467 8.64 6.75 4.40
N PHE A 468 7.45 6.55 4.96
CA PHE A 468 7.15 6.79 6.37
C PHE A 468 6.68 5.50 7.04
N PHE A 469 7.04 5.30 8.30
CA PHE A 469 6.63 4.13 9.09
C PHE A 469 6.52 4.47 10.58
N SER A 470 5.79 3.64 11.35
CA SER A 470 5.72 3.77 12.80
C SER A 470 6.93 3.08 13.45
N SER A 471 7.74 3.85 14.18
CA SER A 471 8.89 3.32 14.94
C SER A 471 8.48 2.64 16.24
N GLY A 472 7.25 2.86 16.70
CA GLY A 472 6.70 2.25 17.93
C GLY A 472 6.11 0.85 17.70
N ARG A 473 6.06 0.35 16.45
CA ARG A 473 5.45 -0.94 16.09
C ARG A 473 6.47 -1.85 15.43
N PHE A 474 6.54 -3.10 15.91
CA PHE A 474 7.37 -4.14 15.33
C PHE A 474 6.95 -4.44 13.89
N LEU A 475 5.66 -4.73 13.67
CA LEU A 475 5.07 -4.83 12.35
C LEU A 475 4.44 -3.48 11.98
N SER A 476 4.98 -2.86 10.96
CA SER A 476 4.56 -1.58 10.45
C SER A 476 4.32 -1.67 8.94
N SER A 477 3.94 -0.57 8.33
CA SER A 477 3.85 -0.44 6.88
C SER A 477 4.63 0.78 6.46
N LEU A 478 5.37 0.67 5.37
CA LEU A 478 5.91 1.84 4.70
C LEU A 478 4.80 2.51 3.88
N VAL A 479 4.62 3.78 4.11
CA VAL A 479 3.66 4.64 3.42
C VAL A 479 4.45 5.67 2.62
N LEU A 480 4.24 5.73 1.32
CA LEU A 480 4.81 6.81 0.51
C LEU A 480 4.01 8.09 0.72
N LYS A 481 4.68 9.17 1.07
CA LYS A 481 4.05 10.49 1.19
C LYS A 481 4.75 11.51 0.32
N ASP A 482 3.95 12.42 -0.22
CA ASP A 482 4.40 13.68 -0.79
C ASP A 482 4.35 14.74 0.30
N LEU A 483 5.47 15.39 0.55
CA LEU A 483 5.67 16.40 1.59
C LEU A 483 5.90 17.76 0.92
N ASN A 484 5.04 18.72 1.21
CA ASN A 484 5.29 20.11 0.82
C ASN A 484 6.36 20.71 1.74
N LEU A 485 7.51 21.10 1.17
CA LEU A 485 8.67 21.59 1.90
C LEU A 485 8.52 23.02 2.45
N GLU A 486 7.51 23.77 1.98
CA GLU A 486 7.26 25.14 2.46
C GLU A 486 6.33 25.20 3.66
N ASN A 487 5.35 24.27 3.76
CA ASN A 487 4.33 24.33 4.81
C ASN A 487 4.11 23.03 5.59
N GLY A 488 4.78 21.93 5.21
CA GLY A 488 4.67 20.64 5.90
C GLY A 488 3.37 19.86 5.64
N GLN A 489 2.59 20.22 4.63
CA GLN A 489 1.42 19.46 4.24
C GLN A 489 1.83 18.14 3.63
N GLU A 490 1.21 17.05 4.08
CA GLU A 490 1.48 15.68 3.63
C GLU A 490 0.31 15.13 2.81
N THR A 491 0.63 14.41 1.74
CA THR A 491 -0.36 13.64 0.94
C THR A 491 0.10 12.21 0.83
N VAL A 492 -0.77 11.26 1.23
CA VAL A 492 -0.48 9.82 1.09
C VAL A 492 -0.64 9.40 -0.36
N LEU A 493 0.36 8.71 -0.88
CA LEU A 493 0.45 8.22 -2.26
C LEU A 493 0.56 6.70 -2.30
N GLY A 494 -0.13 6.10 -3.26
CA GLY A 494 -0.08 4.66 -3.48
C GLY A 494 -0.60 3.82 -2.31
N ASP A 495 -0.38 2.51 -2.40
CA ASP A 495 -0.63 1.56 -1.32
C ASP A 495 0.59 1.44 -0.38
N THR A 496 0.56 0.48 0.53
CA THR A 496 1.58 0.30 1.57
C THR A 496 2.43 -0.93 1.34
N ILE A 497 3.68 -0.88 1.78
CA ILE A 497 4.59 -2.04 1.80
C ILE A 497 4.69 -2.56 3.23
N PRO A 498 4.48 -3.87 3.50
CA PRO A 498 4.75 -4.45 4.81
C PRO A 498 6.20 -4.22 5.23
N TYR A 499 6.42 -3.80 6.47
CA TYR A 499 7.75 -3.50 6.99
C TYR A 499 7.91 -3.92 8.43
N THR A 500 9.04 -4.57 8.73
CA THR A 500 9.44 -4.95 10.09
C THR A 500 10.54 -4.00 10.56
N PHE A 501 10.23 -3.14 11.50
CA PHE A 501 11.22 -2.23 12.07
C PHE A 501 11.97 -2.90 13.21
N LEU A 502 13.26 -3.13 13.04
CA LEU A 502 14.18 -3.78 13.98
C LEU A 502 15.38 -2.88 14.34
N ASP A 503 15.15 -1.58 14.42
CA ASP A 503 16.17 -0.57 14.70
C ASP A 503 17.40 -0.75 13.77
N VAL A 504 18.60 -1.00 14.33
CA VAL A 504 19.85 -1.19 13.56
C VAL A 504 19.89 -2.43 12.67
N ASN A 505 18.92 -3.33 12.80
CA ASN A 505 18.82 -4.58 12.05
C ASN A 505 17.79 -4.51 10.92
N SER A 506 17.25 -3.34 10.67
CA SER A 506 16.36 -3.10 9.53
C SER A 506 16.70 -1.78 8.85
N HIS A 507 16.43 -1.71 7.55
CA HIS A 507 16.60 -0.51 6.73
C HIS A 507 15.45 -0.39 5.75
N ALA A 508 15.02 0.86 5.50
CA ALA A 508 14.15 1.20 4.40
C ALA A 508 14.73 2.40 3.66
N ASP A 509 14.68 2.38 2.35
CA ASP A 509 15.16 3.49 1.52
C ASP A 509 14.31 3.67 0.27
N LEU A 510 14.31 4.89 -0.28
CA LEU A 510 13.58 5.26 -1.49
C LEU A 510 14.56 5.71 -2.56
N ILE A 511 14.42 5.18 -3.76
CA ILE A 511 15.25 5.50 -4.93
C ILE A 511 14.31 5.97 -6.04
N TYR A 512 14.65 7.03 -6.75
CA TYR A 512 13.92 7.48 -7.93
C TYR A 512 14.78 7.34 -9.19
N LEU A 513 14.36 6.47 -10.08
CA LEU A 513 15.04 6.28 -11.37
C LEU A 513 14.33 7.14 -12.44
N ALA A 514 14.92 8.29 -12.74
CA ALA A 514 14.32 9.28 -13.64
C ALA A 514 14.15 8.76 -15.08
N SER A 515 15.09 7.93 -15.58
CA SER A 515 15.01 7.34 -16.92
C SER A 515 13.80 6.43 -17.12
N GLU A 516 13.35 5.75 -16.06
CA GLU A 516 12.19 4.84 -16.08
C GLU A 516 10.93 5.50 -15.48
N LYS A 517 11.03 6.75 -15.02
CA LYS A 517 9.97 7.44 -14.26
C LYS A 517 9.37 6.53 -13.16
N CYS A 518 10.24 5.96 -12.33
CA CYS A 518 9.82 4.92 -11.37
C CYS A 518 10.49 5.12 -10.00
N TYR A 519 9.69 4.99 -8.94
CA TYR A 519 10.21 4.90 -7.57
C TYR A 519 10.45 3.44 -7.22
N TYR A 520 11.55 3.20 -6.52
CA TYR A 520 11.88 1.90 -5.95
C TYR A 520 12.00 2.05 -4.44
N ALA A 521 11.30 1.18 -3.71
CA ALA A 521 11.48 1.03 -2.26
C ALA A 521 12.35 -0.20 -2.02
N VAL A 522 13.38 -0.03 -1.20
CA VAL A 522 14.28 -1.09 -0.79
C VAL A 522 14.12 -1.28 0.71
N THR A 523 13.79 -2.50 1.15
CA THR A 523 13.73 -2.86 2.56
C THR A 523 14.75 -3.94 2.85
N VAL A 524 15.41 -3.86 4.00
CA VAL A 524 16.27 -4.93 4.53
C VAL A 524 15.88 -5.16 5.98
N HIS A 525 15.69 -6.42 6.38
CA HIS A 525 15.42 -6.77 7.76
C HIS A 525 16.00 -8.14 8.12
N GLN A 526 16.30 -8.30 9.40
CA GLN A 526 16.70 -9.59 9.96
C GLN A 526 15.49 -10.53 10.01
N VAL A 527 15.69 -11.78 9.60
CA VAL A 527 14.70 -12.85 9.70
C VAL A 527 15.06 -13.79 10.84
N GLU A 528 15.47 -14.99 10.60
CA GLU A 528 15.91 -15.93 11.64
C GLU A 528 17.43 -15.94 11.85
N GLY A 529 17.88 -15.93 13.10
CA GLY A 529 19.30 -15.97 13.46
C GLY A 529 20.05 -14.77 12.89
N ASN A 530 21.10 -14.99 12.10
CA ASN A 530 21.89 -13.97 11.42
C ASN A 530 21.49 -13.80 9.94
N ASN A 531 20.37 -14.35 9.51
CA ASN A 531 19.90 -14.22 8.13
C ASN A 531 19.17 -12.89 7.94
N TYR A 532 19.33 -12.31 6.77
CA TYR A 532 18.71 -11.06 6.37
C TYR A 532 18.04 -11.20 5.01
N GLU A 533 16.92 -10.52 4.85
CA GLU A 533 16.23 -10.42 3.56
C GLU A 533 16.17 -8.97 3.10
N ALA A 534 16.47 -8.79 1.81
CA ALA A 534 16.28 -7.52 1.12
C ALA A 534 15.16 -7.65 0.09
N ASN A 535 14.12 -6.84 0.20
CA ASN A 535 13.02 -6.80 -0.73
C ASN A 535 13.05 -5.50 -1.53
N ILE A 536 12.79 -5.61 -2.82
CA ILE A 536 12.79 -4.49 -3.76
C ILE A 536 11.40 -4.40 -4.37
N TYR A 537 10.80 -3.23 -4.24
CA TYR A 537 9.47 -2.89 -4.78
C TYR A 537 9.60 -1.74 -5.76
N SER A 538 8.64 -1.59 -6.67
CA SER A 538 8.59 -0.46 -7.60
C SER A 538 7.17 0.06 -7.78
N ILE A 539 7.03 1.37 -8.02
CA ILE A 539 5.80 2.06 -8.34
C ILE A 539 6.08 3.15 -9.39
N ALA A 540 5.23 3.25 -10.41
CA ALA A 540 5.44 4.20 -11.50
C ALA A 540 5.13 5.65 -11.08
N SER A 541 5.89 6.61 -11.59
CA SER A 541 5.63 8.04 -11.41
C SER A 541 4.73 8.58 -12.55
N PRO A 542 3.81 9.52 -12.27
CA PRO A 542 3.45 10.05 -10.96
C PRO A 542 2.68 9.03 -10.12
N VAL A 543 2.94 8.97 -8.83
CA VAL A 543 2.20 8.09 -7.92
C VAL A 543 0.88 8.76 -7.53
N LEU A 544 -0.22 8.00 -7.62
CA LEU A 544 -1.56 8.50 -7.37
C LEU A 544 -2.06 8.09 -5.98
N PRO A 545 -2.84 8.94 -5.29
CA PRO A 545 -3.54 8.56 -4.06
C PRO A 545 -4.57 7.46 -4.33
N ILE A 546 -4.71 6.51 -3.42
CA ILE A 546 -5.70 5.41 -3.51
C ILE A 546 -7.14 5.95 -3.67
N GLN A 547 -7.46 7.08 -3.06
CA GLN A 547 -8.79 7.70 -3.12
C GLN A 547 -9.23 8.13 -4.53
N ASN A 548 -8.30 8.21 -5.48
CA ASN A 548 -8.64 8.54 -6.87
C ASN A 548 -9.18 7.34 -7.67
N ILE A 549 -9.25 6.14 -7.06
CA ILE A 549 -10.01 5.02 -7.62
C ILE A 549 -11.49 5.25 -7.27
N THR A 550 -12.15 6.15 -7.96
CA THR A 550 -13.60 6.16 -7.94
C THR A 550 -14.08 4.92 -8.70
N VAL A 551 -14.46 3.89 -7.95
CA VAL A 551 -15.42 2.90 -8.44
C VAL A 551 -16.59 3.73 -8.97
N GLN A 552 -16.85 3.66 -10.26
CA GLN A 552 -17.96 4.37 -10.87
C GLN A 552 -19.25 3.75 -10.36
N GLU A 553 -19.66 4.15 -9.14
CA GLU A 553 -20.99 3.84 -8.64
C GLU A 553 -22.00 4.42 -9.61
N SER A 554 -22.92 3.57 -10.05
CA SER A 554 -23.98 3.89 -10.99
C SER A 554 -24.94 4.94 -10.40
N LYS A 555 -24.61 6.21 -10.46
CA LYS A 555 -25.50 7.33 -10.07
C LYS A 555 -26.76 7.45 -10.94
N GLY A 556 -27.26 6.39 -11.58
CA GLY A 556 -28.35 6.44 -12.54
C GLY A 556 -29.75 6.16 -12.02
N THR A 557 -29.92 5.62 -10.81
CA THR A 557 -31.25 5.10 -10.37
C THR A 557 -31.99 6.08 -9.45
N TRP A 558 -31.30 6.94 -8.70
CA TRP A 558 -31.90 7.86 -7.74
C TRP A 558 -32.79 8.90 -8.39
N TRP A 559 -32.42 9.45 -9.53
CA TRP A 559 -33.25 10.42 -10.26
C TRP A 559 -34.53 9.79 -10.82
N LYS A 560 -34.49 8.52 -11.22
CA LYS A 560 -35.70 7.79 -11.67
C LYS A 560 -36.63 7.50 -10.49
N LEU A 561 -36.08 7.12 -9.33
CA LEU A 561 -36.86 6.93 -8.10
C LEU A 561 -37.46 8.28 -7.61
N LEU A 562 -36.71 9.36 -7.65
CA LEU A 562 -37.19 10.69 -7.28
C LEU A 562 -38.30 11.16 -8.23
N PHE A 563 -38.18 10.90 -9.53
CA PHE A 563 -39.22 11.19 -10.52
C PHE A 563 -40.48 10.34 -10.33
N ILE A 564 -40.33 9.05 -9.98
CA ILE A 564 -41.44 8.15 -9.65
C ILE A 564 -42.13 8.61 -8.34
N CYS A 565 -41.35 9.00 -7.32
CA CYS A 565 -41.93 9.54 -6.06
C CYS A 565 -42.67 10.85 -6.29
N ILE A 566 -42.21 11.74 -7.15
CA ILE A 566 -42.88 12.99 -7.54
C ILE A 566 -44.18 12.69 -8.31
N CYS A 567 -44.15 11.70 -9.23
CA CYS A 567 -45.35 11.29 -9.97
C CYS A 567 -46.41 10.64 -9.07
N VAL A 568 -45.95 9.79 -8.14
CA VAL A 568 -46.85 9.13 -7.15
C VAL A 568 -47.42 10.16 -6.17
N ALA A 569 -46.63 11.12 -5.70
CA ALA A 569 -47.09 12.23 -4.86
C ALA A 569 -48.07 13.15 -5.61
N GLY A 570 -47.84 13.39 -6.92
CA GLY A 570 -48.75 14.12 -7.79
C GLY A 570 -50.09 13.40 -7.97
N LEU A 571 -50.06 12.10 -8.24
CA LEU A 571 -51.29 11.28 -8.37
C LEU A 571 -52.01 11.10 -7.03
N GLY A 572 -51.24 10.97 -5.91
CA GLY A 572 -51.81 10.94 -4.55
C GLY A 572 -52.51 12.24 -4.16
N GLY A 573 -51.96 13.39 -4.55
CA GLY A 573 -52.57 14.72 -4.33
C GLY A 573 -53.84 14.91 -5.14
N ILE A 574 -53.90 14.39 -6.36
CA ILE A 574 -55.14 14.42 -7.20
C ILE A 574 -56.17 13.43 -6.62
N GLY A 575 -55.77 12.24 -6.19
CA GLY A 575 -56.65 11.26 -5.53
C GLY A 575 -57.16 11.75 -4.19
N TRP A 576 -56.36 12.49 -3.40
CA TRP A 576 -56.78 13.08 -2.14
C TRP A 576 -57.78 14.23 -2.34
N ARG A 577 -57.67 15.06 -3.37
CA ARG A 577 -58.65 16.06 -3.74
C ARG A 577 -59.99 15.48 -4.21
N LEU A 578 -59.97 14.31 -4.88
CA LEU A 578 -61.17 13.63 -5.33
C LEU A 578 -61.84 12.81 -4.20
N LYS A 579 -61.10 12.42 -3.16
CA LYS A 579 -61.61 11.62 -2.04
C LYS A 579 -62.22 12.47 -0.92
N ASN A 580 -61.96 13.76 -0.89
CA ASN A 580 -62.51 14.66 0.15
C ASN A 580 -63.93 15.11 -0.12
N SER A 581 -64.61 14.59 -1.12
CA SER A 581 -66.01 14.90 -1.44
C SER A 581 -67.01 13.79 -1.02
N ARG A 582 -66.57 12.70 -0.40
CA ARG A 582 -67.51 11.68 0.15
C ARG A 582 -67.05 11.25 1.54
N LYS A 583 -67.79 11.74 2.55
CA LYS A 583 -67.74 11.22 3.90
C LYS A 583 -68.67 9.97 3.97
N HIS A 584 -68.26 8.90 4.61
CA HIS A 584 -68.82 8.22 5.80
C HIS A 584 -68.38 6.73 5.79
N ASP A 585 -67.92 6.35 7.01
CA ASP A 585 -68.05 5.03 7.73
C ASP A 585 -67.42 3.74 7.10
N LYS A 586 -66.35 3.21 7.69
CA LYS A 586 -66.37 2.04 8.58
C LYS A 586 -64.92 1.62 8.95
N LYS A 587 -64.77 1.32 10.23
CA LYS A 587 -63.66 0.63 10.82
C LYS A 587 -63.61 -0.81 10.35
N GLU A 588 -62.46 -1.30 9.92
CA GLU A 588 -62.07 -2.70 10.09
C GLU A 588 -60.54 -2.81 10.12
N ALA A 589 -60.06 -3.59 11.11
CA ALA A 589 -58.64 -3.86 11.37
C ALA A 589 -58.06 -4.80 10.31
N ILE A 590 -56.91 -4.47 9.79
CA ILE A 590 -56.13 -5.40 8.98
C ILE A 590 -54.80 -5.67 9.71
N SER A 591 -54.59 -6.92 10.07
CA SER A 591 -53.35 -7.49 10.57
C SER A 591 -52.27 -7.40 9.51
N ILE A 592 -51.18 -6.71 9.82
CA ILE A 592 -50.00 -6.69 8.99
C ILE A 592 -49.17 -7.94 9.34
N SER A 593 -48.88 -8.76 8.34
CA SER A 593 -48.08 -9.98 8.52
C SER A 593 -46.60 -9.60 8.72
N GLN A 594 -45.95 -10.33 9.62
CA GLN A 594 -44.56 -10.19 10.03
C GLN A 594 -43.51 -10.42 8.90
N GLN A 595 -43.95 -10.75 7.67
CA GLN A 595 -43.03 -11.02 6.56
C GLN A 595 -42.52 -9.78 5.82
N ASP A 596 -43.31 -8.67 5.80
CA ASP A 596 -42.94 -7.45 5.07
C ASP A 596 -41.96 -6.55 5.82
N ILE A 597 -41.72 -6.82 7.11
CA ILE A 597 -40.77 -6.07 7.94
C ILE A 597 -39.35 -6.61 7.77
N CYS A 598 -39.20 -7.91 7.47
CA CYS A 598 -37.90 -8.56 7.36
C CYS A 598 -37.15 -8.21 6.04
N GLU A 599 -37.90 -7.96 4.93
CA GLU A 599 -37.26 -7.61 3.65
C GLU A 599 -36.80 -6.14 3.54
N LYS A 600 -37.38 -5.24 4.33
CA LYS A 600 -36.96 -3.84 4.37
C LYS A 600 -35.73 -3.60 5.25
N GLU A 601 -35.57 -4.39 6.33
CA GLU A 601 -34.36 -4.32 7.17
C GLU A 601 -33.11 -4.95 6.50
N ILE A 602 -33.32 -5.88 5.56
CA ILE A 602 -32.22 -6.53 4.82
C ILE A 602 -31.60 -5.61 3.75
N GLN A 603 -32.39 -4.68 3.20
CA GLN A 603 -31.87 -3.74 2.17
C GLN A 603 -31.14 -2.51 2.72
N GLU A 604 -31.44 -2.08 3.96
CA GLU A 604 -30.68 -1.01 4.61
C GLU A 604 -29.35 -1.48 5.24
N ASN A 605 -29.19 -2.77 5.47
CA ASN A 605 -27.99 -3.34 6.10
C ASN A 605 -26.86 -3.71 5.13
N ASP A 606 -27.09 -3.77 3.82
CA ASP A 606 -26.04 -4.06 2.83
C ASP A 606 -24.98 -2.93 2.68
N HIS A 607 -25.28 -1.73 3.15
CA HIS A 607 -24.33 -0.61 3.11
C HIS A 607 -23.39 -0.53 4.33
N LEU A 608 -23.67 -1.29 5.41
CA LEU A 608 -22.87 -1.22 6.64
C LEU A 608 -21.67 -2.19 6.67
N TYR A 609 -21.59 -3.15 5.73
CA TYR A 609 -20.59 -4.23 5.77
C TYR A 609 -19.54 -4.17 4.64
N SER A 610 -19.49 -3.10 3.86
CA SER A 610 -18.59 -3.02 2.68
C SER A 610 -17.28 -2.27 2.89
N SER A 611 -16.99 -1.75 4.07
CA SER A 611 -15.71 -1.09 4.34
C SER A 611 -15.03 -1.72 5.56
N PHE A 612 -13.97 -2.50 5.34
CA PHE A 612 -12.90 -2.61 6.30
C PHE A 612 -12.23 -1.24 6.35
N GLU A 613 -12.80 -0.33 7.13
CA GLU A 613 -12.06 0.86 7.52
C GLU A 613 -10.84 0.40 8.32
N ALA A 614 -9.69 0.98 7.99
CA ALA A 614 -8.51 0.87 8.83
C ALA A 614 -8.92 1.15 10.28
N PRO A 615 -8.34 0.46 11.29
CA PRO A 615 -8.76 0.60 12.67
C PRO A 615 -8.79 2.08 13.03
N VAL A 616 -9.97 2.57 13.38
CA VAL A 616 -10.22 3.96 13.76
C VAL A 616 -9.22 4.32 14.84
N LEU A 617 -8.44 5.36 14.63
CA LEU A 617 -7.57 5.93 15.66
C LEU A 617 -8.30 5.98 17.00
N ASN A 618 -7.63 5.52 18.06
CA ASN A 618 -8.17 5.50 19.42
C ASN A 618 -8.62 6.92 19.82
N THR A 619 -9.91 7.19 19.65
CA THR A 619 -10.52 8.52 19.82
C THR A 619 -11.15 8.72 21.20
N THR A 620 -10.99 7.76 22.09
CA THR A 620 -11.53 7.80 23.45
C THR A 620 -10.40 7.81 24.49
N PRO A 621 -10.52 8.56 25.59
CA PRO A 621 -9.58 8.45 26.71
C PRO A 621 -9.57 7.02 27.25
N GLY A 622 -8.37 6.43 27.37
CA GLY A 622 -8.30 5.04 27.77
C GLY A 622 -6.90 4.43 27.81
N ILE A 623 -6.86 3.16 28.18
CA ILE A 623 -5.66 2.32 28.19
C ILE A 623 -5.89 1.20 27.17
N TYR A 624 -5.10 1.17 26.14
CA TYR A 624 -5.17 0.23 25.03
C TYR A 624 -4.06 -0.80 25.16
N MET A 625 -4.41 -2.07 24.99
CA MET A 625 -3.49 -3.20 25.12
C MET A 625 -3.56 -4.13 23.87
N LEU A 626 -4.59 -4.06 23.07
CA LEU A 626 -4.70 -4.77 21.81
C LEU A 626 -3.88 -4.05 20.72
N ASN A 627 -3.09 -4.80 19.94
CA ASN A 627 -2.15 -4.28 18.94
C ASN A 627 -1.02 -3.38 19.51
N GLY A 628 -0.81 -3.38 20.83
CA GLY A 628 0.27 -2.66 21.51
C GLY A 628 -0.20 -1.87 22.72
N PHE A 629 0.75 -1.43 23.57
CA PHE A 629 0.44 -0.63 24.76
C PHE A 629 0.33 0.83 24.39
N GLN A 630 -0.84 1.45 24.64
CA GLN A 630 -1.09 2.87 24.40
C GLN A 630 -1.97 3.47 25.50
N VAL A 631 -1.74 4.73 25.87
CA VAL A 631 -2.55 5.45 26.86
C VAL A 631 -2.95 6.81 26.31
N ILE A 632 -4.28 7.06 26.20
CA ILE A 632 -4.86 8.30 25.71
C ILE A 632 -5.48 9.04 26.91
N ASN A 633 -5.13 10.31 27.08
CA ASN A 633 -5.66 11.13 28.17
C ASN A 633 -7.03 11.77 27.84
N ARG A 634 -7.62 12.52 28.80
CA ARG A 634 -8.92 13.20 28.63
C ARG A 634 -8.93 14.25 27.50
N ASP A 635 -7.77 14.83 27.19
CA ASP A 635 -7.60 15.78 26.09
C ASP A 635 -7.41 15.10 24.72
N LEU A 636 -7.59 13.78 24.66
CA LEU A 636 -7.36 12.95 23.48
C LEU A 636 -5.90 12.95 22.99
N LYS A 637 -4.95 13.21 23.90
CA LYS A 637 -3.52 13.16 23.62
C LYS A 637 -2.95 11.80 24.01
N ASP A 638 -2.08 11.25 23.18
CA ASP A 638 -1.31 10.07 23.52
C ASP A 638 -0.22 10.43 24.52
N ILE A 639 -0.32 9.88 25.71
CA ILE A 639 0.66 10.05 26.80
C ILE A 639 1.52 8.80 27.02
N THR A 640 1.48 7.84 26.09
CA THR A 640 2.26 6.59 26.19
C THR A 640 3.75 6.84 26.35
N GLY A 641 4.29 7.90 25.70
CA GLY A 641 5.68 8.32 25.83
C GLY A 641 6.11 8.70 27.25
N LYS A 642 5.17 9.12 28.13
CA LYS A 642 5.47 9.43 29.54
C LYS A 642 5.67 8.17 30.39
N PHE A 643 5.29 6.98 29.89
CA PHE A 643 5.48 5.71 30.60
C PHE A 643 6.82 5.09 30.23
N THR A 644 7.73 5.00 31.20
CA THR A 644 8.99 4.26 31.01
C THR A 644 8.72 2.77 30.73
N PRO A 645 9.65 2.01 30.14
CA PRO A 645 9.45 0.58 29.88
C PRO A 645 8.99 -0.21 31.10
N ILE A 646 9.57 0.05 32.28
CA ILE A 646 9.16 -0.62 33.52
C ILE A 646 7.76 -0.20 33.99
N MET A 647 7.35 1.05 33.77
CA MET A 647 6.00 1.51 34.09
C MET A 647 4.94 0.86 33.17
N ARG A 648 5.27 0.67 31.88
CA ARG A 648 4.40 -0.04 30.93
C ARG A 648 4.20 -1.49 31.37
N GLN A 649 5.29 -2.20 31.70
CA GLN A 649 5.22 -3.56 32.21
C GLN A 649 4.43 -3.63 33.53
N LEU A 650 4.70 -2.73 34.47
CA LEU A 650 4.05 -2.71 35.78
C LEU A 650 2.53 -2.47 35.65
N LEU A 651 2.11 -1.52 34.83
CA LEU A 651 0.69 -1.26 34.61
C LEU A 651 0.02 -2.41 33.89
N SER A 652 0.65 -2.96 32.85
CA SER A 652 0.12 -4.09 32.10
C SER A 652 -0.06 -5.32 32.98
N VAL A 653 0.94 -5.71 33.76
CA VAL A 653 0.85 -6.88 34.63
C VAL A 653 -0.23 -6.72 35.70
N ILE A 654 -0.38 -5.52 36.27
CA ILE A 654 -1.44 -5.25 37.25
C ILE A 654 -2.83 -5.36 36.60
N ILE A 655 -3.04 -4.81 35.40
CA ILE A 655 -4.31 -4.90 34.67
C ILE A 655 -4.61 -6.35 34.31
N LEU A 656 -3.64 -7.09 33.74
CA LEU A 656 -3.84 -8.48 33.32
C LEU A 656 -4.24 -9.39 34.50
N TYR A 657 -3.51 -9.33 35.60
CA TYR A 657 -3.85 -10.11 36.81
C TYR A 657 -5.17 -9.66 37.47
N SER A 658 -5.53 -8.38 37.40
CA SER A 658 -6.80 -7.88 37.88
C SER A 658 -7.98 -8.44 37.10
N ASN A 659 -7.83 -8.62 35.77
CA ASN A 659 -8.86 -9.22 34.91
C ASN A 659 -8.94 -10.74 35.05
N GLN A 660 -7.81 -11.43 35.34
CA GLN A 660 -7.77 -12.89 35.39
C GLN A 660 -8.43 -13.45 36.67
N ASN A 661 -8.23 -12.82 37.82
CA ASN A 661 -8.60 -13.43 39.10
C ASN A 661 -9.34 -12.51 40.08
N ASN A 662 -9.65 -11.28 39.70
CA ASN A 662 -10.28 -10.24 40.53
C ASN A 662 -9.53 -9.91 41.86
N LYS A 663 -8.36 -10.50 42.09
CA LYS A 663 -7.53 -10.27 43.28
C LYS A 663 -6.29 -9.43 42.97
N GLY A 664 -5.92 -9.35 41.67
CA GLY A 664 -4.70 -8.68 41.23
C GLY A 664 -3.45 -9.56 41.46
N ILE A 665 -2.27 -8.90 41.46
CA ILE A 665 -0.96 -9.58 41.59
C ILE A 665 -0.36 -9.41 42.95
N SER A 666 0.19 -10.50 43.53
CA SER A 666 0.86 -10.43 44.84
C SER A 666 2.23 -9.75 44.75
N ASN A 667 2.68 -9.16 45.87
CA ASN A 667 4.02 -8.54 45.95
C ASN A 667 5.13 -9.55 45.59
N ILE A 668 4.98 -10.80 46.01
CA ILE A 668 5.98 -11.86 45.72
C ILE A 668 6.06 -12.09 44.21
N LYS A 669 4.92 -12.27 43.56
CA LYS A 669 4.86 -12.51 42.10
C LYS A 669 5.31 -11.31 41.30
N LEU A 670 4.96 -10.10 41.76
CA LEU A 670 5.38 -8.85 41.12
C LEU A 670 6.91 -8.69 41.16
N LYS A 671 7.54 -9.03 42.30
CA LYS A 671 9.00 -9.03 42.42
C LYS A 671 9.65 -10.05 41.50
N GLU A 672 9.13 -11.27 41.47
CA GLU A 672 9.60 -12.36 40.60
C GLU A 672 9.59 -11.93 39.13
N LEU A 673 8.52 -11.30 38.65
CA LEU A 673 8.35 -10.97 37.26
C LEU A 673 9.16 -9.73 36.81
N LEU A 674 9.24 -8.69 37.64
CA LEU A 674 9.79 -7.39 37.21
C LEU A 674 11.10 -7.00 37.90
N TRP A 675 11.46 -7.60 39.04
CA TRP A 675 12.64 -7.23 39.86
C TRP A 675 13.26 -8.45 40.56
N TYR A 676 13.37 -9.60 39.87
CA TYR A 676 13.94 -10.83 40.43
C TYR A 676 15.36 -10.66 41.02
N ASP A 677 16.14 -9.72 40.46
CA ASP A 677 17.53 -9.42 40.82
C ASP A 677 17.68 -8.42 41.98
N LYS A 678 16.58 -7.84 42.49
CA LYS A 678 16.63 -6.77 43.49
C LYS A 678 16.42 -7.31 44.92
N SER A 679 17.09 -6.68 45.89
CA SER A 679 16.81 -6.88 47.32
C SER A 679 15.37 -6.44 47.66
N GLU A 680 14.79 -6.91 48.76
CA GLU A 680 13.45 -6.56 49.22
C GLU A 680 13.27 -5.04 49.39
N GLU A 681 14.28 -4.36 49.97
CA GLU A 681 14.25 -2.91 50.14
C GLU A 681 14.28 -2.18 48.81
N SER A 682 15.19 -2.58 47.89
CA SER A 682 15.29 -1.99 46.54
C SER A 682 14.02 -2.24 45.76
N PHE A 683 13.45 -3.45 45.80
CA PHE A 683 12.18 -3.77 45.18
C PHE A 683 11.05 -2.88 45.69
N SER A 684 10.90 -2.76 47.04
CA SER A 684 9.85 -1.95 47.65
C SER A 684 9.93 -0.50 47.24
N ASN A 685 11.14 0.07 47.17
CA ASN A 685 11.39 1.45 46.75
C ASN A 685 11.07 1.63 45.26
N ASN A 686 11.59 0.77 44.38
CA ASN A 686 11.34 0.85 42.93
C ASN A 686 9.84 0.73 42.62
N ARG A 687 9.16 -0.25 43.21
CA ARG A 687 7.72 -0.42 43.05
C ARG A 687 6.97 0.83 43.48
N SER A 688 7.24 1.36 44.66
CA SER A 688 6.53 2.51 45.22
C SER A 688 6.71 3.78 44.38
N VAL A 689 7.92 4.04 43.87
CA VAL A 689 8.23 5.14 42.99
C VAL A 689 7.48 5.03 41.66
N ASN A 690 7.51 3.85 41.02
CA ASN A 690 6.87 3.66 39.75
C ASN A 690 5.33 3.68 39.86
N ILE A 691 4.75 3.05 40.89
CA ILE A 691 3.30 3.14 41.14
C ILE A 691 2.85 4.59 41.36
N ARG A 692 3.62 5.38 42.14
CA ARG A 692 3.30 6.81 42.31
C ARG A 692 3.29 7.56 40.97
N LYS A 693 4.29 7.35 40.12
CA LYS A 693 4.36 7.97 38.79
C LYS A 693 3.19 7.54 37.90
N ILE A 694 2.86 6.25 37.88
CA ILE A 694 1.73 5.73 37.10
C ILE A 694 0.42 6.36 37.59
N ARG A 695 0.18 6.45 38.91
CA ARG A 695 -1.03 7.07 39.47
C ARG A 695 -1.20 8.50 38.96
N LEU A 696 -0.14 9.31 39.00
CA LEU A 696 -0.17 10.69 38.50
C LEU A 696 -0.52 10.78 37.03
N LEU A 697 -0.02 9.85 36.17
CA LEU A 697 -0.35 9.82 34.77
C LEU A 697 -1.78 9.32 34.53
N LEU A 698 -2.26 8.38 35.33
CA LEU A 698 -3.63 7.89 35.24
C LEU A 698 -4.68 8.94 35.62
N GLU A 699 -4.35 9.93 36.50
CA GLU A 699 -5.21 11.07 36.79
C GLU A 699 -5.51 11.90 35.53
N GLU A 700 -4.58 11.93 34.56
CA GLU A 700 -4.82 12.59 33.26
C GLU A 700 -5.79 11.80 32.37
N VAL A 701 -5.94 10.48 32.56
CA VAL A 701 -6.77 9.59 31.72
C VAL A 701 -8.22 9.56 32.19
N GLY A 702 -8.43 9.35 33.48
CA GLY A 702 -9.78 9.23 34.04
C GLY A 702 -9.78 8.84 35.50
N ASP A 703 -10.96 8.46 36.01
CA ASP A 703 -11.11 7.98 37.39
C ASP A 703 -10.71 6.50 37.49
N THR A 704 -9.38 6.30 37.49
CA THR A 704 -8.76 4.98 37.65
C THR A 704 -7.80 4.99 38.82
N GLU A 705 -7.64 3.85 39.47
CA GLU A 705 -6.75 3.72 40.64
C GLU A 705 -5.98 2.39 40.62
N ILE A 706 -4.68 2.47 40.88
CA ILE A 706 -3.90 1.30 41.30
C ILE A 706 -3.96 1.23 42.80
N SER A 707 -4.60 0.23 43.35
CA SER A 707 -4.79 0.07 44.80
C SER A 707 -4.11 -1.22 45.32
N SER A 708 -3.94 -1.31 46.62
CA SER A 708 -3.37 -2.53 47.23
C SER A 708 -4.15 -2.92 48.47
N ALA A 709 -4.45 -4.24 48.60
CA ALA A 709 -5.03 -4.84 49.81
C ALA A 709 -4.46 -6.22 50.04
N ASN A 710 -4.18 -6.56 51.29
CA ASN A 710 -3.67 -7.88 51.71
C ASN A 710 -2.42 -8.38 50.94
N GLY A 711 -1.54 -7.44 50.55
CA GLY A 711 -0.32 -7.75 49.79
C GLY A 711 -0.50 -7.98 48.30
N TYR A 712 -1.69 -7.68 47.75
CA TYR A 712 -1.99 -7.73 46.30
C TYR A 712 -2.20 -6.35 45.72
N TRP A 713 -1.76 -6.14 44.51
CA TRP A 713 -1.95 -4.92 43.71
C TRP A 713 -2.97 -5.18 42.62
N TYR A 714 -3.94 -4.27 42.48
CA TYR A 714 -5.02 -4.38 41.50
C TYR A 714 -5.36 -3.04 40.91
N PHE A 715 -5.92 -3.08 39.70
CA PHE A 715 -6.37 -1.92 38.94
C PHE A 715 -7.89 -1.76 39.11
N LEU A 716 -8.31 -0.56 39.55
CA LEU A 716 -9.72 -0.19 39.71
C LEU A 716 -10.08 0.84 38.65
N ASN A 717 -11.09 0.54 37.82
CA ASN A 717 -11.67 1.43 36.84
C ASN A 717 -13.01 1.99 37.37
N LYS A 718 -12.95 3.05 38.14
CA LYS A 718 -14.12 3.69 38.79
C LYS A 718 -14.92 4.56 37.84
N GLY A 719 -14.29 5.17 36.87
CA GLY A 719 -14.88 6.11 35.92
C GLY A 719 -15.21 5.54 34.56
N HIS A 720 -15.26 4.22 34.42
CA HIS A 720 -15.50 3.54 33.12
C HIS A 720 -14.53 4.00 32.00
N VAL A 721 -13.28 4.27 32.35
CA VAL A 721 -12.22 4.56 31.41
C VAL A 721 -12.10 3.39 30.44
N TYR A 722 -11.99 3.70 29.15
CA TYR A 722 -11.91 2.68 28.10
C TYR A 722 -10.67 1.79 28.30
N ASN A 723 -10.86 0.47 28.30
CA ASN A 723 -9.78 -0.50 28.22
C ASN A 723 -10.22 -1.63 27.29
N ASP A 724 -9.58 -1.70 26.14
CA ASP A 724 -9.91 -2.62 25.03
C ASP A 724 -9.82 -4.09 25.46
N TYR A 725 -8.76 -4.50 26.15
CA TYR A 725 -8.58 -5.88 26.67
C TYR A 725 -9.66 -6.26 27.69
N THR A 726 -9.97 -5.38 28.64
CA THR A 726 -11.01 -5.64 29.65
C THR A 726 -12.39 -5.78 28.98
N ILE A 727 -12.69 -4.91 28.03
CA ILE A 727 -13.96 -4.94 27.27
C ILE A 727 -14.04 -6.21 26.43
N ALA A 728 -12.95 -6.59 25.73
CA ALA A 728 -12.90 -7.83 24.95
C ALA A 728 -13.18 -9.07 25.81
N ASN A 729 -12.51 -9.17 26.99
CA ASN A 729 -12.74 -10.28 27.93
C ASN A 729 -14.18 -10.33 28.45
N GLN A 730 -14.77 -9.18 28.80
CA GLN A 730 -16.18 -9.10 29.24
C GLN A 730 -17.14 -9.55 28.15
N LEU A 731 -16.92 -9.13 26.89
CA LEU A 731 -17.72 -9.56 25.76
C LEU A 731 -17.56 -11.06 25.48
N MET A 732 -16.35 -11.59 25.52
CA MET A 732 -16.10 -13.02 25.36
C MET A 732 -16.82 -13.84 26.43
N GLN A 733 -16.74 -13.45 27.70
CA GLN A 733 -17.46 -14.12 28.80
C GLN A 733 -18.99 -14.02 28.64
N LYS A 734 -19.51 -12.84 28.24
CA LYS A 734 -20.94 -12.63 28.00
C LYS A 734 -21.49 -13.50 26.88
N MET A 735 -20.70 -13.68 25.81
CA MET A 735 -21.11 -14.40 24.61
C MET A 735 -20.75 -15.90 24.65
N ALA A 736 -19.95 -16.36 25.61
CA ALA A 736 -19.53 -17.75 25.72
C ALA A 736 -20.69 -18.78 25.72
N PRO A 737 -21.87 -18.54 26.32
CA PRO A 737 -22.98 -19.47 26.29
C PRO A 737 -23.65 -19.61 24.89
N LEU A 738 -23.50 -18.64 23.99
CA LEU A 738 -24.14 -18.59 22.66
C LEU A 738 -25.66 -18.62 22.62
N ASP A 739 -26.34 -18.50 23.77
CA ASP A 739 -27.81 -18.62 23.87
C ASP A 739 -28.51 -17.45 23.16
N VAL A 740 -28.02 -16.23 23.36
CA VAL A 740 -28.49 -15.02 22.68
C VAL A 740 -27.28 -14.11 22.39
N VAL A 741 -26.95 -13.98 21.12
CA VAL A 741 -25.90 -13.07 20.68
C VAL A 741 -26.52 -11.77 20.18
N HIS A 742 -26.37 -10.69 20.94
CA HIS A 742 -26.83 -9.37 20.52
C HIS A 742 -25.91 -8.79 19.44
N LYS A 743 -26.49 -8.21 18.40
CA LYS A 743 -25.80 -7.66 17.25
C LYS A 743 -24.72 -6.62 17.65
N GLU A 744 -25.07 -5.70 18.55
CA GLU A 744 -24.14 -4.66 19.04
C GLU A 744 -22.91 -5.23 19.77
N ASP A 745 -23.11 -6.28 20.59
CA ASP A 745 -21.99 -6.95 21.28
C ASP A 745 -21.07 -7.67 20.30
N LEU A 746 -21.66 -8.31 19.27
CA LEU A 746 -20.90 -8.99 18.22
C LEU A 746 -20.10 -7.99 17.37
N GLU A 747 -20.72 -6.90 16.93
CA GLU A 747 -20.02 -5.86 16.16
C GLU A 747 -18.86 -5.26 16.96
N LYS A 748 -19.08 -5.00 18.25
CA LYS A 748 -18.04 -4.49 19.15
C LYS A 748 -16.92 -5.51 19.37
N LEU A 749 -17.25 -6.81 19.52
CA LEU A 749 -16.26 -7.87 19.65
C LEU A 749 -15.42 -8.00 18.37
N LEU A 750 -16.04 -8.01 17.18
CA LEU A 750 -15.36 -8.10 15.90
C LEU A 750 -14.45 -6.88 15.66
N SER A 751 -14.91 -5.68 16.05
CA SER A 751 -14.06 -4.49 16.02
C SER A 751 -12.82 -4.66 16.89
N LEU A 752 -12.94 -5.14 18.12
CA LEU A 752 -11.82 -5.39 19.02
C LEU A 752 -10.90 -6.51 18.50
N ALA A 753 -11.46 -7.61 17.99
CA ALA A 753 -10.70 -8.71 17.40
C ALA A 753 -9.91 -8.29 16.16
N SER A 754 -10.40 -7.28 15.42
CA SER A 754 -9.71 -6.75 14.26
C SER A 754 -8.38 -6.04 14.60
N PHE A 755 -8.20 -5.57 15.85
CA PHE A 755 -6.92 -5.03 16.33
C PHE A 755 -5.85 -6.14 16.47
N GLY A 756 -6.24 -7.40 16.67
CA GLY A 756 -5.34 -8.55 16.74
C GLY A 756 -4.84 -8.87 18.14
N GLN A 757 -3.56 -9.23 18.24
CA GLN A 757 -2.97 -9.84 19.45
C GLN A 757 -2.84 -8.86 20.63
N LEU A 758 -2.87 -9.42 21.85
CA LEU A 758 -2.61 -8.72 23.09
C LEU A 758 -1.11 -8.38 23.21
N LEU A 759 -0.79 -7.09 23.41
CA LEU A 759 0.57 -6.59 23.69
C LEU A 759 1.67 -7.21 22.78
N PRO A 760 1.52 -7.21 21.43
CA PRO A 760 2.47 -7.90 20.56
C PRO A 760 3.91 -7.38 20.69
N ASN A 761 4.10 -6.12 21.05
CA ASN A 761 5.40 -5.47 21.22
C ASN A 761 6.05 -5.71 22.59
N MET A 762 5.40 -6.44 23.49
CA MET A 762 5.90 -6.74 24.83
C MET A 762 6.39 -8.19 24.85
N GLN A 763 7.71 -8.40 24.73
CA GLN A 763 8.35 -9.71 24.66
C GLN A 763 8.98 -10.07 26.00
N PHE A 764 8.18 -10.60 26.91
CA PHE A 764 8.60 -11.09 28.22
C PHE A 764 7.89 -12.41 28.53
N ASP A 765 8.60 -13.40 29.05
CA ASP A 765 8.05 -14.73 29.33
C ASP A 765 6.73 -14.70 30.15
N TRP A 766 6.59 -13.70 31.02
CA TRP A 766 5.40 -13.59 31.87
C TRP A 766 4.13 -13.14 31.12
N VAL A 767 4.28 -12.48 29.96
CA VAL A 767 3.11 -12.00 29.19
C VAL A 767 2.63 -13.05 28.18
N ASP A 768 3.46 -14.02 27.84
CA ASP A 768 3.15 -14.98 26.78
C ASP A 768 1.97 -15.89 27.11
N SER A 769 1.83 -16.28 28.40
CA SER A 769 0.65 -17.02 28.83
C SER A 769 -0.65 -16.22 28.66
N PHE A 770 -0.63 -14.91 28.94
CA PHE A 770 -1.81 -14.06 28.75
C PHE A 770 -2.13 -13.83 27.27
N LYS A 771 -1.11 -13.75 26.42
CA LYS A 771 -1.29 -13.66 24.96
C LYS A 771 -1.93 -14.92 24.40
N ALA A 772 -1.43 -16.09 24.82
CA ALA A 772 -1.98 -17.37 24.42
C ALA A 772 -3.44 -17.51 24.89
N ASP A 773 -3.70 -17.30 26.20
CA ASP A 773 -5.05 -17.39 26.77
C ASP A 773 -6.06 -16.46 26.04
N TYR A 774 -5.63 -15.24 25.72
CA TYR A 774 -6.46 -14.28 24.99
C TYR A 774 -6.74 -14.74 23.55
N SER A 775 -5.70 -15.17 22.82
CA SER A 775 -5.81 -15.62 21.44
C SER A 775 -6.65 -16.88 21.33
N ASP A 776 -6.41 -17.87 22.19
CA ASP A 776 -7.14 -19.14 22.21
C ASP A 776 -8.63 -18.92 22.54
N SER A 777 -8.93 -18.08 23.54
CA SER A 777 -10.30 -17.73 23.90
C SER A 777 -11.02 -17.00 22.78
N MET A 778 -10.34 -16.09 22.07
CA MET A 778 -10.91 -15.36 20.95
C MET A 778 -11.17 -16.29 19.76
N ILE A 779 -10.20 -17.13 19.39
CA ILE A 779 -10.33 -18.10 18.30
C ILE A 779 -11.47 -19.07 18.61
N ASP A 780 -11.55 -19.64 19.83
CA ASP A 780 -12.61 -20.57 20.22
C ASP A 780 -14.01 -19.94 20.06
N LEU A 781 -14.20 -18.73 20.62
CA LEU A 781 -15.48 -18.05 20.53
C LEU A 781 -15.86 -17.69 19.09
N LEU A 782 -14.92 -17.11 18.32
CA LEU A 782 -15.16 -16.72 16.93
C LEU A 782 -15.42 -17.93 16.04
N SER A 783 -14.74 -19.08 16.27
CA SER A 783 -14.98 -20.32 15.55
C SER A 783 -16.40 -20.86 15.81
N ARG A 784 -16.83 -20.87 17.08
CA ARG A 784 -18.20 -21.26 17.43
C ARG A 784 -19.26 -20.31 16.84
N LEU A 785 -18.96 -19.00 16.76
CA LEU A 785 -19.84 -18.02 16.13
C LEU A 785 -19.89 -18.23 14.60
N ARG A 786 -18.76 -18.47 13.94
CA ARG A 786 -18.67 -18.77 12.51
C ARG A 786 -19.52 -19.97 12.12
N ASP A 787 -19.51 -21.00 12.96
CA ASP A 787 -20.19 -22.28 12.70
C ASP A 787 -21.63 -22.31 13.24
N SER A 788 -22.07 -21.23 13.91
CA SER A 788 -23.42 -21.13 14.47
C SER A 788 -24.51 -21.07 13.38
N LYS A 789 -25.56 -21.85 13.57
CA LYS A 789 -26.75 -21.84 12.71
C LYS A 789 -27.48 -20.48 12.65
N GLN A 790 -27.28 -19.64 13.66
CA GLN A 790 -27.88 -18.30 13.74
C GLN A 790 -27.39 -17.37 12.60
N PHE A 791 -26.20 -17.62 12.08
CA PHE A 791 -25.58 -16.77 11.06
C PHE A 791 -25.47 -17.45 9.68
N VAL A 792 -26.12 -18.59 9.49
CA VAL A 792 -26.22 -19.25 8.18
C VAL A 792 -26.98 -18.34 7.21
N GLY A 793 -26.38 -18.05 6.06
CA GLY A 793 -26.91 -17.12 5.05
C GLY A 793 -26.45 -15.67 5.19
N ASN A 794 -25.70 -15.31 6.25
CA ASN A 794 -25.04 -14.02 6.34
C ASN A 794 -23.55 -14.13 5.96
N ASP A 795 -23.29 -14.19 4.65
CA ASP A 795 -21.94 -14.43 4.11
C ASP A 795 -20.97 -13.28 4.43
N ASN A 796 -21.44 -12.04 4.47
CA ASN A 796 -20.60 -10.91 4.85
C ASN A 796 -20.12 -11.03 6.31
N LEU A 797 -20.97 -11.43 7.23
CA LEU A 797 -20.60 -11.64 8.63
C LEU A 797 -19.63 -12.84 8.77
N ARG A 798 -19.86 -13.93 8.03
CA ARG A 798 -18.97 -15.09 8.03
C ARG A 798 -17.58 -14.74 7.52
N ILE A 799 -17.47 -13.88 6.51
CA ILE A 799 -16.20 -13.33 6.02
C ILE A 799 -15.51 -12.49 7.11
N GLN A 800 -16.24 -11.63 7.82
CA GLN A 800 -15.69 -10.81 8.89
C GLN A 800 -15.16 -11.65 10.06
N ILE A 801 -15.94 -12.63 10.52
CA ILE A 801 -15.51 -13.55 11.59
C ILE A 801 -14.25 -14.32 11.16
N SER A 802 -14.25 -14.87 9.93
CA SER A 802 -13.09 -15.58 9.38
C SER A 802 -11.85 -14.67 9.30
N ASN A 803 -12.00 -13.43 8.85
CA ASN A 803 -10.90 -12.47 8.83
C ASN A 803 -10.36 -12.17 10.24
N CYS A 804 -11.23 -12.10 11.26
CA CYS A 804 -10.77 -11.92 12.64
C CYS A 804 -9.99 -13.13 13.15
N ILE A 805 -10.44 -14.36 12.89
CA ILE A 805 -9.72 -15.59 13.27
C ILE A 805 -8.33 -15.60 12.61
N LEU A 806 -8.25 -15.31 11.32
CA LEU A 806 -7.00 -15.28 10.56
C LEU A 806 -6.00 -14.19 11.04
N ARG A 807 -6.41 -13.26 11.89
CA ARG A 807 -5.50 -12.34 12.60
C ARG A 807 -4.73 -13.01 13.73
N PHE A 808 -5.29 -14.05 14.32
CA PHE A 808 -4.68 -14.81 15.43
C PHE A 808 -3.99 -16.07 14.93
N ASP A 809 -4.60 -16.76 13.97
CA ASP A 809 -4.09 -17.97 13.32
C ASP A 809 -4.25 -17.85 11.79
N SER A 810 -3.18 -17.48 11.10
CA SER A 810 -3.19 -17.33 9.64
C SER A 810 -3.30 -18.66 8.88
N LEU A 811 -3.11 -19.79 9.58
CA LEU A 811 -3.20 -21.14 9.02
C LEU A 811 -4.51 -21.86 9.34
N ASP A 812 -5.52 -21.19 9.93
CA ASP A 812 -6.83 -21.81 10.15
C ASP A 812 -7.53 -22.11 8.81
N GLU A 813 -7.38 -23.35 8.35
CA GLU A 813 -7.93 -23.84 7.07
C GLU A 813 -9.44 -23.64 6.97
N GLU A 814 -10.19 -23.86 8.08
CA GLU A 814 -11.65 -23.75 8.06
C GLU A 814 -12.11 -22.31 7.87
N SER A 815 -11.44 -21.35 8.49
CA SER A 815 -11.75 -19.92 8.27
C SER A 815 -11.46 -19.47 6.83
N VAL A 816 -10.37 -19.95 6.23
CA VAL A 816 -10.08 -19.68 4.82
C VAL A 816 -11.16 -20.32 3.93
N ARG A 817 -11.56 -21.56 4.23
CA ARG A 817 -12.59 -22.30 3.47
C ARG A 817 -13.94 -21.57 3.53
N VAL A 818 -14.39 -21.23 4.73
CA VAL A 818 -15.64 -20.49 4.95
C VAL A 818 -15.61 -19.14 4.25
N LYS A 819 -14.51 -18.40 4.36
CA LYS A 819 -14.32 -17.12 3.67
C LYS A 819 -14.39 -17.29 2.15
N CYS A 820 -13.70 -18.29 1.59
CA CYS A 820 -13.72 -18.55 0.15
C CYS A 820 -15.12 -18.92 -0.34
N ARG A 821 -15.83 -19.81 0.38
CA ARG A 821 -17.23 -20.19 0.06
C ARG A 821 -18.16 -18.98 0.08
N ALA A 822 -18.13 -18.21 1.17
CA ALA A 822 -18.95 -17.01 1.29
C ALA A 822 -18.67 -15.98 0.18
N LEU A 823 -17.40 -15.83 -0.24
CA LEU A 823 -17.04 -14.97 -1.38
C LEU A 823 -17.57 -15.53 -2.71
N VAL A 824 -17.57 -16.85 -2.89
CA VAL A 824 -18.17 -17.52 -4.07
C VAL A 824 -19.68 -17.31 -4.09
N ASP A 825 -20.37 -17.50 -2.96
CA ASP A 825 -21.82 -17.29 -2.82
C ASP A 825 -22.22 -15.85 -3.13
N LEU A 826 -21.38 -14.89 -2.71
CA LEU A 826 -21.51 -13.47 -3.06
C LEU A 826 -21.05 -13.14 -4.49
N LYS A 827 -20.73 -14.16 -5.32
CA LYS A 827 -20.23 -14.00 -6.71
C LYS A 827 -18.92 -13.20 -6.83
N ARG A 828 -18.10 -13.17 -5.77
CA ARG A 828 -16.81 -12.49 -5.70
C ARG A 828 -15.65 -13.47 -5.93
N MET A 829 -15.70 -14.22 -7.04
CA MET A 829 -14.77 -15.30 -7.37
C MET A 829 -13.30 -14.87 -7.31
N GLY A 830 -12.96 -13.70 -7.87
CA GLY A 830 -11.58 -13.18 -7.86
C GLY A 830 -11.02 -12.99 -6.45
N MET A 831 -11.84 -12.49 -5.52
CA MET A 831 -11.46 -12.34 -4.11
C MET A 831 -11.28 -13.69 -3.41
N ALA A 832 -12.10 -14.69 -3.77
CA ALA A 832 -11.97 -16.04 -3.22
C ALA A 832 -10.66 -16.69 -3.66
N TYR A 833 -10.30 -16.61 -4.94
CA TYR A 833 -9.01 -17.08 -5.45
C TYR A 833 -7.82 -16.35 -4.80
N THR A 834 -7.90 -15.03 -4.63
CA THR A 834 -6.85 -14.25 -3.98
C THR A 834 -6.67 -14.68 -2.51
N ALA A 835 -7.76 -14.90 -1.78
CA ALA A 835 -7.70 -15.35 -0.39
C ALA A 835 -7.07 -16.74 -0.27
N PHE A 836 -7.40 -17.66 -1.17
CA PHE A 836 -6.81 -18.99 -1.21
C PHE A 836 -5.33 -18.97 -1.63
N ASP A 837 -4.95 -18.18 -2.64
CA ASP A 837 -3.57 -18.03 -3.09
C ASP A 837 -2.68 -17.42 -1.99
N GLN A 838 -3.20 -16.43 -1.26
CA GLN A 838 -2.49 -15.87 -0.11
C GLN A 838 -2.29 -16.94 0.98
N PHE A 839 -3.33 -17.68 1.33
CA PHE A 839 -3.24 -18.76 2.31
C PHE A 839 -2.23 -19.84 1.90
N THR A 840 -2.24 -20.31 0.66
CA THR A 840 -1.30 -21.35 0.19
C THR A 840 0.15 -20.87 0.19
N LYS A 841 0.38 -19.58 -0.08
CA LYS A 841 1.70 -18.96 0.06
C LYS A 841 2.17 -18.90 1.51
N GLU A 842 1.29 -18.48 2.43
CA GLU A 842 1.60 -18.45 3.86
C GLU A 842 1.80 -19.87 4.43
N TYR A 843 0.97 -20.82 4.02
CA TYR A 843 1.08 -22.22 4.38
C TYR A 843 2.47 -22.79 4.00
N LYS A 844 2.87 -22.56 2.74
CA LYS A 844 4.19 -22.95 2.25
C LYS A 844 5.34 -22.25 2.99
N LEU A 845 5.16 -20.97 3.30
CA LEU A 845 6.18 -20.18 3.99
C LEU A 845 6.40 -20.66 5.43
N ILE A 846 5.31 -20.99 6.14
CA ILE A 846 5.36 -21.35 7.58
C ILE A 846 5.71 -22.84 7.77
N LEU A 847 5.09 -23.73 6.98
CA LEU A 847 5.25 -25.17 7.13
C LEU A 847 6.30 -25.79 6.20
N ASN A 848 6.80 -24.98 5.24
CA ASN A 848 7.73 -25.42 4.19
C ASN A 848 7.21 -26.58 3.33
N GLU A 849 5.88 -26.70 3.20
CA GLU A 849 5.18 -27.72 2.43
C GLU A 849 4.18 -27.06 1.49
N ASP A 850 3.97 -27.63 0.29
CA ASP A 850 2.92 -27.17 -0.61
C ASP A 850 1.54 -27.62 -0.12
N PHE A 851 0.57 -26.71 -0.13
CA PHE A 851 -0.80 -27.05 0.24
C PHE A 851 -1.41 -28.07 -0.75
N LYS A 852 -2.01 -29.12 -0.22
CA LYS A 852 -2.35 -30.34 -0.97
C LYS A 852 -3.59 -30.26 -1.88
N TYR A 853 -4.48 -29.29 -1.65
CA TYR A 853 -5.74 -29.17 -2.38
C TYR A 853 -5.69 -28.05 -3.43
N SER A 854 -6.38 -28.28 -4.60
CA SER A 854 -6.72 -27.19 -5.51
C SER A 854 -7.84 -26.32 -4.91
N PHE A 855 -8.05 -25.14 -5.44
CA PHE A 855 -9.11 -24.25 -4.99
C PHE A 855 -10.49 -24.93 -5.04
N GLU A 856 -10.80 -25.61 -6.15
CA GLU A 856 -12.09 -26.30 -6.33
C GLU A 856 -12.27 -27.44 -5.32
N GLN A 857 -11.23 -28.22 -5.06
CA GLN A 857 -11.24 -29.28 -4.04
C GLN A 857 -11.43 -28.68 -2.66
N PHE A 858 -10.71 -27.62 -2.34
CA PHE A 858 -10.72 -26.95 -1.05
C PHE A 858 -12.10 -26.37 -0.66
N ILE A 859 -12.78 -25.74 -1.62
CA ILE A 859 -14.13 -25.22 -1.37
C ILE A 859 -15.22 -26.27 -1.43
N SER A 860 -15.00 -27.44 -2.06
CA SER A 860 -15.99 -28.52 -2.18
C SER A 860 -15.97 -29.52 -1.01
N GLU A 861 -14.90 -29.58 -0.23
CA GLU A 861 -14.78 -30.45 0.94
C GLU A 861 -15.79 -30.06 2.03
N VAL A 862 -16.69 -30.99 2.44
CA VAL A 862 -17.77 -30.75 3.44
C VAL A 862 -17.24 -31.03 4.84
#